data_1ca909eee3af3ead5d5386be59c21cac
#
_entry.id   1ca909eee3af3ead5d5386be59c21cac
#
_cell.length_a   1.000
_cell.length_b   1.000
_cell.length_c   1.000
_cell.angle_alpha   90.00
_cell.angle_beta   90.00
_cell.angle_gamma   90.00
#
_symmetry.space_group_name_H-M   'P 1'
#
loop_
_entity.id
_entity.type
_entity.pdbx_description
1 polymer ?
#
loop_
_entity_poly.entity_id
_entity_poly.type
_entity_poly.pdbx_seq_one_letter_code
_entity_poly.pdbx_strand_id
1 'polypeptide(L)'
;MDKTYQPHAIETSWYQTWESNNYFAPQGSGEPYTIMIPPPNVTGSLHMGHGFNNAIMDALIRWRRMQGRKTLWQPGTDHAGIATQMVVERQLAAQGVSRHDLGREKFLEKVWQWKEESGGNITRQIRRLGSSVDWSRERFTMDAGLSEAVKEAFVRLHEDGLIYRGKRLVNWDTKLHTAISDLEVENHDEKGHLWHLRYPLADGARTADGKDYLVVATTRPETVLGDAAVAVHPEDERYRDLIGRHVMLPLVNRLIPIVADDYVDLEFGTGCVKITPAHDFNDYEVGKRHHLPLINIFDQNACVLARAQVFNIDGSVNDRIDPSLPDGYAHMDRFDARKAIVAEFEAMGLLEKIDDHALKVPRGDRSGTIIEPWLTDQWYVSTKPLAEKAIRAVESGQIQFVPKQYENMYFSWMRDIQDWCISRQLWWGHRIPAWYDEAGNVYVGRDEVEVRNKYNLCNDVELRQDEDVLDTWFSSGLWTFSTLGWPQQTEFLKTFHPTDVLVTGFDIIFFWVARMIMLSTHLTGQIPFKTVYVHGLVRDAQGQKMSKSKGNVLDPLDIVDGIELETLLQKRTSGMMQPKLAEKIAKQTKAEFPEGIASYGTDALRFTFCSLASTGRDIKFDMGRVEGYRNFCNKIWNAANFVFENTEGKDTGVGGEAVELSSVDRWIISSLQRTEAEVNRQLEAFRFDLAAQALYEFIWDEYCAWYLELVKPVLWDENASAERQRGTRRTLVRVLETALRLAHPFMPFITEEIWQRVAPLAGKSGPTLMLQPWPEFNPERLDEAAEGDIEWVKAFMLGIRQIRGEMNISMAKRIDVVLGNASAEDQRRLADNEPLLKKLAKLESIRVLGQGEDAPLAATALVGDLQVLVPMAGLIDKDAELARLDKEIARLDGEVQRVGGKLANAGFVDKAPPQVIDKERAKLAEAEQARAKLVEQRARIASL
;
A
#
# COMPACT_ATOMS: atom_id res chain seq x y z
N MET A 1 15.01 -8.69 33.88
CA MET A 1 14.61 -7.59 32.95
C MET A 1 13.80 -6.58 33.76
N ASP A 2 13.66 -5.36 33.23
CA ASP A 2 12.81 -4.34 33.84
C ASP A 2 11.37 -4.84 33.99
N LYS A 3 10.63 -4.29 34.96
CA LYS A 3 9.24 -4.69 35.20
C LYS A 3 8.30 -4.36 34.03
N THR A 4 8.61 -3.28 33.35
CA THR A 4 7.81 -2.80 32.21
C THR A 4 8.66 -2.70 30.94
N TYR A 5 8.05 -2.99 29.81
CA TYR A 5 8.70 -2.86 28.51
C TYR A 5 8.94 -1.38 28.17
N GLN A 6 10.20 -1.04 27.91
CA GLN A 6 10.64 0.31 27.54
C GLN A 6 11.27 0.28 26.14
N PRO A 7 10.48 0.48 25.07
CA PRO A 7 10.98 0.31 23.69
C PRO A 7 12.15 1.24 23.35
N HIS A 8 12.13 2.48 23.81
CA HIS A 8 13.21 3.44 23.53
C HIS A 8 14.57 2.99 24.03
N ALA A 9 14.61 2.27 25.13
CA ALA A 9 15.87 1.83 25.73
C ALA A 9 16.60 0.81 24.86
N ILE A 10 15.90 0.09 24.01
CA ILE A 10 16.45 -1.04 23.26
C ILE A 10 16.50 -0.82 21.75
N GLU A 11 15.56 -0.08 21.18
CA GLU A 11 15.41 0.03 19.71
C GLU A 11 16.64 0.65 19.05
N THR A 12 17.10 1.79 19.50
CA THR A 12 18.25 2.47 18.92
C THR A 12 19.54 1.66 19.11
N SER A 13 19.71 1.08 20.28
CA SER A 13 20.87 0.25 20.61
C SER A 13 20.95 -1.00 19.73
N TRP A 14 19.84 -1.72 19.56
CA TRP A 14 19.83 -2.92 18.72
C TRP A 14 20.05 -2.59 17.26
N TYR A 15 19.41 -1.55 16.74
CA TYR A 15 19.60 -1.17 15.35
C TYR A 15 21.06 -0.82 15.07
N GLN A 16 21.68 -0.05 15.94
CA GLN A 16 23.10 0.29 15.84
C GLN A 16 24.00 -0.96 15.88
N THR A 17 23.68 -1.91 16.75
CA THR A 17 24.39 -3.20 16.85
C THR A 17 24.27 -4.00 15.54
N TRP A 18 23.07 -4.11 14.99
CA TRP A 18 22.86 -4.83 13.73
C TRP A 18 23.59 -4.18 12.56
N GLU A 19 23.49 -2.88 12.43
CA GLU A 19 24.12 -2.11 11.36
C GLU A 19 25.66 -2.17 11.45
N SER A 20 26.22 -1.93 12.62
CA SER A 20 27.68 -1.96 12.80
C SER A 20 28.31 -3.34 12.62
N ASN A 21 27.58 -4.41 12.85
CA ASN A 21 28.02 -5.77 12.56
C ASN A 21 27.70 -6.24 11.15
N ASN A 22 27.13 -5.37 10.33
CA ASN A 22 26.79 -5.63 8.93
C ASN A 22 25.88 -6.86 8.72
N TYR A 23 24.93 -7.08 9.65
CA TYR A 23 24.00 -8.21 9.56
C TYR A 23 22.99 -8.08 8.43
N PHE A 24 22.80 -6.87 7.90
CA PHE A 24 21.85 -6.60 6.80
C PHE A 24 22.38 -6.97 5.43
N ALA A 25 23.71 -7.09 5.28
CA ALA A 25 24.32 -7.44 4.01
C ALA A 25 24.02 -8.90 3.63
N PRO A 26 24.02 -9.23 2.33
CA PRO A 26 23.87 -10.62 1.88
C PRO A 26 24.96 -11.50 2.48
N GLN A 27 24.57 -12.63 3.05
CA GLN A 27 25.49 -13.56 3.71
C GLN A 27 25.20 -14.99 3.29
N GLY A 28 26.21 -15.86 3.39
CA GLY A 28 26.10 -17.29 3.16
C GLY A 28 26.06 -17.67 1.67
N SER A 29 25.75 -18.94 1.44
CA SER A 29 25.72 -19.57 0.12
C SER A 29 24.30 -20.01 -0.28
N GLY A 30 23.29 -19.57 0.46
CA GLY A 30 21.89 -19.87 0.14
C GLY A 30 21.42 -19.23 -1.16
N GLU A 31 20.29 -19.66 -1.64
CA GLU A 31 19.66 -19.12 -2.83
C GLU A 31 19.40 -17.61 -2.66
N PRO A 32 19.77 -16.77 -3.65
CA PRO A 32 19.54 -15.33 -3.55
C PRO A 32 18.07 -14.96 -3.40
N TYR A 33 17.81 -13.93 -2.61
CA TYR A 33 16.51 -13.33 -2.46
C TYR A 33 16.65 -11.81 -2.41
N THR A 34 15.99 -11.13 -3.32
CA THR A 34 16.17 -9.68 -3.51
C THR A 34 14.84 -8.95 -3.40
N ILE A 35 14.83 -7.87 -2.64
CA ILE A 35 13.77 -6.87 -2.66
C ILE A 35 14.42 -5.50 -2.93
N MET A 36 13.81 -4.74 -3.84
CA MET A 36 14.16 -3.33 -4.07
C MET A 36 13.23 -2.46 -3.24
N ILE A 37 13.78 -1.55 -2.46
CA ILE A 37 12.92 -0.54 -1.82
C ILE A 37 12.31 0.33 -2.91
N PRO A 38 11.01 0.62 -2.89
CA PRO A 38 10.47 1.72 -3.66
C PRO A 38 11.13 3.01 -3.17
N PRO A 39 11.99 3.66 -3.98
CA PRO A 39 12.84 4.73 -3.45
C PRO A 39 11.99 5.93 -3.03
N PRO A 40 12.01 6.32 -1.74
CA PRO A 40 11.24 7.48 -1.30
C PRO A 40 11.72 8.77 -1.96
N ASN A 41 10.78 9.64 -2.28
CA ASN A 41 11.06 10.96 -2.81
C ASN A 41 11.74 11.86 -1.76
N VAL A 42 12.80 12.57 -2.15
CA VAL A 42 13.49 13.50 -1.25
C VAL A 42 12.70 14.82 -1.07
N THR A 43 11.43 14.69 -0.72
CA THR A 43 10.49 15.83 -0.58
C THR A 43 10.16 16.19 0.87
N GLY A 44 10.84 15.58 1.83
CA GLY A 44 10.66 15.85 3.25
C GLY A 44 10.78 14.61 4.11
N SER A 45 9.67 14.13 4.62
CA SER A 45 9.58 12.99 5.55
C SER A 45 8.79 11.83 4.96
N LEU A 46 9.04 10.63 5.45
CA LEU A 46 8.19 9.48 5.22
C LEU A 46 6.82 9.67 5.87
N HIS A 47 5.81 9.06 5.31
CA HIS A 47 4.46 9.00 5.85
C HIS A 47 4.04 7.55 6.16
N MET A 48 2.81 7.36 6.63
CA MET A 48 2.29 6.05 7.05
C MET A 48 2.32 5.00 5.93
N GLY A 49 2.10 5.39 4.69
CA GLY A 49 2.20 4.49 3.54
C GLY A 49 3.60 3.90 3.35
N HIS A 50 4.63 4.70 3.56
CA HIS A 50 6.02 4.21 3.56
C HIS A 50 6.28 3.26 4.73
N GLY A 51 5.77 3.59 5.92
CA GLY A 51 5.89 2.72 7.09
C GLY A 51 5.27 1.36 6.86
N PHE A 52 4.07 1.33 6.29
CA PHE A 52 3.38 0.09 5.90
C PHE A 52 4.18 -0.72 4.88
N ASN A 53 4.60 -0.07 3.82
CA ASN A 53 5.38 -0.69 2.75
C ASN A 53 6.69 -1.31 3.28
N ASN A 54 7.41 -0.57 4.11
CA ASN A 54 8.65 -1.04 4.73
C ASN A 54 8.42 -2.19 5.70
N ALA A 55 7.35 -2.18 6.48
CA ALA A 55 7.04 -3.27 7.41
C ALA A 55 6.81 -4.60 6.66
N ILE A 56 6.11 -4.56 5.54
CA ILE A 56 5.87 -5.74 4.69
C ILE A 56 7.18 -6.25 4.08
N MET A 57 7.97 -5.38 3.51
CA MET A 57 9.27 -5.74 2.92
C MET A 57 10.23 -6.31 3.95
N ASP A 58 10.32 -5.69 5.12
CA ASP A 58 11.21 -6.15 6.18
C ASP A 58 10.79 -7.51 6.74
N ALA A 59 9.48 -7.73 6.89
CA ALA A 59 8.96 -9.04 7.30
C ALA A 59 9.40 -10.14 6.32
N LEU A 60 9.28 -9.89 5.02
CA LEU A 60 9.74 -10.82 3.98
C LEU A 60 11.25 -11.06 4.03
N ILE A 61 12.02 -9.99 4.14
CA ILE A 61 13.50 -10.07 4.18
C ILE A 61 13.98 -10.82 5.41
N ARG A 62 13.45 -10.51 6.59
CA ARG A 62 13.84 -11.18 7.84
C ARG A 62 13.45 -12.64 7.83
N TRP A 63 12.27 -12.96 7.35
CA TRP A 63 11.81 -14.34 7.19
C TRP A 63 12.73 -15.15 6.27
N ARG A 64 13.03 -14.65 5.06
CA ARG A 64 13.89 -15.32 4.10
C ARG A 64 15.35 -15.41 4.57
N ARG A 65 15.82 -14.37 5.26
CA ARG A 65 17.16 -14.40 5.89
C ARG A 65 17.26 -15.53 6.90
N MET A 66 16.27 -15.69 7.75
CA MET A 66 16.24 -16.79 8.74
C MET A 66 16.10 -18.16 8.08
N GLN A 67 15.54 -18.25 6.89
CA GLN A 67 15.53 -19.48 6.09
C GLN A 67 16.89 -19.79 5.43
N GLY A 68 17.90 -18.99 5.67
CA GLY A 68 19.24 -19.19 5.12
C GLY A 68 19.43 -18.67 3.70
N ARG A 69 18.45 -17.92 3.16
CA ARG A 69 18.58 -17.28 1.84
C ARG A 69 19.64 -16.17 1.88
N LYS A 70 20.34 -15.98 0.78
CA LYS A 70 21.26 -14.88 0.59
C LYS A 70 20.44 -13.62 0.23
N THR A 71 20.04 -12.86 1.23
CA THR A 71 19.08 -11.76 1.06
C THR A 71 19.78 -10.44 0.77
N LEU A 72 19.23 -9.71 -0.20
CA LEU A 72 19.57 -8.32 -0.45
C LEU A 72 18.29 -7.47 -0.41
N TRP A 73 18.22 -6.52 0.50
CA TRP A 73 17.25 -5.45 0.44
C TRP A 73 17.96 -4.15 0.06
N GLN A 74 17.79 -3.76 -1.19
CA GLN A 74 18.46 -2.59 -1.78
C GLN A 74 17.78 -1.29 -1.34
N PRO A 75 18.47 -0.43 -0.57
CA PRO A 75 17.95 0.89 -0.21
C PRO A 75 18.27 1.95 -1.23
N GLY A 76 17.55 3.05 -1.14
CA GLY A 76 17.84 4.25 -1.89
C GLY A 76 16.72 5.27 -1.82
N THR A 77 16.95 6.41 -2.48
CA THR A 77 16.00 7.52 -2.56
C THR A 77 15.89 8.02 -4.00
N ASP A 78 14.75 8.64 -4.29
CA ASP A 78 14.44 9.21 -5.60
C ASP A 78 14.59 10.73 -5.57
N HIS A 79 15.16 11.29 -6.63
CA HIS A 79 15.33 12.72 -6.78
C HIS A 79 14.00 13.47 -6.98
N ALA A 80 12.95 12.79 -7.44
CA ALA A 80 11.58 13.31 -7.57
C ALA A 80 11.54 14.70 -8.26
N GLY A 81 11.91 14.74 -9.52
CA GLY A 81 12.20 15.97 -10.29
C GLY A 81 11.29 17.16 -10.01
N ILE A 82 10.01 17.07 -10.42
CA ILE A 82 9.03 18.17 -10.24
C ILE A 82 8.83 18.49 -8.76
N ALA A 83 8.56 17.48 -7.94
CA ALA A 83 8.20 17.68 -6.54
C ALA A 83 9.33 18.32 -5.72
N THR A 84 10.56 17.85 -5.89
CA THR A 84 11.73 18.38 -5.18
C THR A 84 12.07 19.79 -5.65
N GLN A 85 12.02 20.04 -6.95
CA GLN A 85 12.24 21.39 -7.49
C GLN A 85 11.22 22.38 -6.93
N MET A 86 9.94 22.00 -6.87
CA MET A 86 8.88 22.83 -6.28
C MET A 86 9.13 23.17 -4.81
N VAL A 87 9.62 22.21 -4.02
CA VAL A 87 9.92 22.44 -2.61
C VAL A 87 10.98 23.53 -2.47
N VAL A 88 12.06 23.43 -3.24
CA VAL A 88 13.16 24.40 -3.20
C VAL A 88 12.74 25.75 -3.76
N GLU A 89 11.99 25.80 -4.85
CA GLU A 89 11.43 27.05 -5.40
C GLU A 89 10.52 27.76 -4.39
N ARG A 90 9.71 27.02 -3.63
CA ARG A 90 8.89 27.58 -2.55
C ARG A 90 9.72 28.20 -1.42
N GLN A 91 10.79 27.49 -1.01
CA GLN A 91 11.69 28.01 0.03
C GLN A 91 12.35 29.30 -0.42
N LEU A 92 12.79 29.37 -1.69
CA LEU A 92 13.39 30.59 -2.26
C LEU A 92 12.36 31.72 -2.39
N ALA A 93 11.13 31.40 -2.81
CA ALA A 93 10.05 32.39 -2.92
C ALA A 93 9.71 33.04 -1.58
N ALA A 94 9.80 32.31 -0.48
CA ALA A 94 9.64 32.84 0.88
C ALA A 94 10.72 33.89 1.23
N GLN A 95 11.85 33.86 0.55
CA GLN A 95 12.96 34.82 0.67
C GLN A 95 12.94 35.88 -0.44
N GLY A 96 11.91 35.84 -1.30
CA GLY A 96 11.77 36.76 -2.44
C GLY A 96 12.71 36.49 -3.60
N VAL A 97 13.25 35.30 -3.69
CA VAL A 97 14.20 34.86 -4.72
C VAL A 97 13.55 33.83 -5.66
N SER A 98 13.71 34.00 -6.97
CA SER A 98 13.33 33.00 -7.97
C SER A 98 14.55 32.18 -8.43
N ARG A 99 14.31 31.01 -9.01
CA ARG A 99 15.38 30.22 -9.63
C ARG A 99 16.10 30.97 -10.75
N HIS A 100 15.38 31.83 -11.46
CA HIS A 100 15.92 32.65 -12.53
C HIS A 100 16.91 33.71 -12.03
N ASP A 101 16.69 34.23 -10.81
CA ASP A 101 17.62 35.16 -10.16
C ASP A 101 18.96 34.49 -9.82
N LEU A 102 18.93 33.21 -9.47
CA LEU A 102 20.13 32.44 -9.13
C LEU A 102 20.85 31.88 -10.35
N GLY A 103 20.13 31.52 -11.41
CA GLY A 103 20.64 30.75 -12.51
C GLY A 103 20.70 29.23 -12.19
N ARG A 104 20.87 28.42 -13.25
CA ARG A 104 20.77 26.96 -13.16
C ARG A 104 21.75 26.35 -12.16
N GLU A 105 23.03 26.70 -12.23
CA GLU A 105 24.06 26.11 -11.35
C GLU A 105 23.81 26.37 -9.87
N LYS A 106 23.56 27.62 -9.50
CA LYS A 106 23.32 28.01 -8.09
C LYS A 106 22.01 27.45 -7.57
N PHE A 107 21.00 27.40 -8.42
CA PHE A 107 19.75 26.75 -8.06
C PHE A 107 19.92 25.25 -7.79
N LEU A 108 20.64 24.53 -8.64
CA LEU A 108 20.96 23.11 -8.44
C LEU A 108 21.77 22.86 -7.17
N GLU A 109 22.71 23.75 -6.82
CA GLU A 109 23.41 23.66 -5.53
C GLU A 109 22.43 23.70 -4.34
N LYS A 110 21.41 24.55 -4.40
CA LYS A 110 20.35 24.61 -3.38
C LYS A 110 19.53 23.33 -3.32
N VAL A 111 19.21 22.75 -4.46
CA VAL A 111 18.49 21.49 -4.52
C VAL A 111 19.31 20.33 -3.94
N TRP A 112 20.60 20.26 -4.24
CA TRP A 112 21.49 19.27 -3.65
C TRP A 112 21.62 19.42 -2.14
N GLN A 113 21.67 20.66 -1.60
CA GLN A 113 21.61 20.89 -0.15
C GLN A 113 20.33 20.34 0.47
N TRP A 114 19.19 20.63 -0.15
CA TRP A 114 17.90 20.08 0.28
C TRP A 114 17.88 18.55 0.25
N LYS A 115 18.43 17.95 -0.81
CA LYS A 115 18.55 16.48 -0.93
C LYS A 115 19.33 15.89 0.24
N GLU A 116 20.42 16.49 0.64
CA GLU A 116 21.21 15.99 1.77
C GLU A 116 20.40 16.05 3.09
N GLU A 117 19.71 17.15 3.33
CA GLU A 117 18.87 17.32 4.53
C GLU A 117 17.69 16.36 4.55
N SER A 118 16.91 16.31 3.48
CA SER A 118 15.75 15.45 3.35
C SER A 118 16.11 13.97 3.32
N GLY A 119 17.14 13.62 2.56
CA GLY A 119 17.64 12.25 2.48
C GLY A 119 18.14 11.73 3.83
N GLY A 120 18.85 12.56 4.58
CA GLY A 120 19.30 12.26 5.94
C GLY A 120 18.16 12.01 6.91
N ASN A 121 17.11 12.79 6.81
CA ASN A 121 15.89 12.57 7.61
C ASN A 121 15.18 11.25 7.23
N ILE A 122 15.02 10.97 5.95
CA ILE A 122 14.40 9.75 5.45
C ILE A 122 15.18 8.51 5.89
N THR A 123 16.49 8.50 5.76
CA THR A 123 17.31 7.36 6.18
C THR A 123 17.26 7.14 7.69
N ARG A 124 17.18 8.20 8.47
CA ARG A 124 16.96 8.13 9.92
C ARG A 124 15.60 7.51 10.25
N GLN A 125 14.55 7.91 9.54
CA GLN A 125 13.22 7.33 9.73
C GLN A 125 13.18 5.83 9.37
N ILE A 126 13.82 5.43 8.28
CA ILE A 126 13.92 4.02 7.86
C ILE A 126 14.63 3.19 8.94
N ARG A 127 15.71 3.72 9.53
CA ARG A 127 16.40 3.07 10.65
C ARG A 127 15.49 2.93 11.88
N ARG A 128 14.79 3.98 12.24
CA ARG A 128 13.86 3.96 13.38
C ARG A 128 12.69 3.00 13.19
N LEU A 129 12.26 2.76 11.95
CA LEU A 129 11.25 1.74 11.62
C LEU A 129 11.79 0.30 11.70
N GLY A 130 13.07 0.13 11.95
CA GLY A 130 13.70 -1.17 12.09
C GLY A 130 13.97 -1.89 10.77
N SER A 131 13.95 -1.17 9.65
CA SER A 131 14.13 -1.74 8.32
C SER A 131 15.55 -2.25 8.11
N SER A 132 15.71 -3.53 7.78
CA SER A 132 17.00 -4.21 7.65
C SER A 132 17.56 -4.12 6.22
N VAL A 133 17.64 -2.91 5.69
CA VAL A 133 18.23 -2.62 4.38
C VAL A 133 19.75 -2.68 4.46
N ASP A 134 20.39 -3.05 3.35
CA ASP A 134 21.86 -3.02 3.25
C ASP A 134 22.35 -1.59 3.00
N TRP A 135 22.63 -0.87 4.09
CA TRP A 135 23.08 0.53 4.03
C TRP A 135 24.39 0.72 3.30
N SER A 136 25.25 -0.28 3.20
CA SER A 136 26.49 -0.20 2.45
C SER A 136 26.26 -0.04 0.93
N ARG A 137 25.05 -0.29 0.46
CA ARG A 137 24.64 -0.19 -0.94
C ARG A 137 23.61 0.90 -1.19
N GLU A 138 23.47 1.86 -0.30
CA GLU A 138 22.56 2.98 -0.49
C GLU A 138 22.81 3.68 -1.83
N ARG A 139 21.74 3.91 -2.59
CA ARG A 139 21.77 4.57 -3.89
C ARG A 139 20.84 5.77 -3.92
N PHE A 140 21.14 6.68 -4.81
CA PHE A 140 20.30 7.81 -5.15
C PHE A 140 20.13 7.86 -6.67
N THR A 141 18.92 8.12 -7.14
CA THR A 141 18.62 8.06 -8.59
C THR A 141 19.45 9.02 -9.45
N MET A 142 20.07 10.02 -8.86
CA MET A 142 21.01 10.94 -9.56
C MET A 142 22.47 10.78 -9.10
N ASP A 143 22.82 9.69 -8.42
CA ASP A 143 24.23 9.43 -8.15
C ASP A 143 25.00 9.15 -9.47
N ALA A 144 26.31 9.16 -9.39
CA ALA A 144 27.15 9.00 -10.58
C ALA A 144 26.87 7.72 -11.36
N GLY A 145 26.72 6.58 -10.67
CA GLY A 145 26.48 5.30 -11.32
C GLY A 145 25.11 5.20 -11.99
N LEU A 146 24.05 5.67 -11.30
CA LEU A 146 22.70 5.69 -11.86
C LEU A 146 22.57 6.72 -12.99
N SER A 147 23.29 7.85 -12.92
CA SER A 147 23.33 8.83 -14.00
C SER A 147 23.94 8.25 -15.28
N GLU A 148 24.98 7.46 -15.17
CA GLU A 148 25.56 6.74 -16.30
C GLU A 148 24.61 5.69 -16.87
N ALA A 149 23.88 4.96 -16.01
CA ALA A 149 22.87 4.01 -16.45
C ALA A 149 21.74 4.70 -17.22
N VAL A 150 21.30 5.87 -16.80
CA VAL A 150 20.26 6.65 -17.49
C VAL A 150 20.72 7.08 -18.88
N LYS A 151 21.92 7.59 -19.00
CA LYS A 151 22.51 7.94 -20.30
C LYS A 151 22.59 6.73 -21.24
N GLU A 152 23.09 5.62 -20.71
CA GLU A 152 23.17 4.36 -21.44
C GLU A 152 21.82 3.89 -21.94
N ALA A 153 20.79 3.90 -21.10
CA ALA A 153 19.44 3.51 -21.46
C ALA A 153 18.87 4.43 -22.56
N PHE A 154 19.02 5.74 -22.42
CA PHE A 154 18.54 6.70 -23.40
C PHE A 154 19.20 6.48 -24.76
N VAL A 155 20.52 6.36 -24.80
CA VAL A 155 21.28 6.17 -26.04
C VAL A 155 20.92 4.85 -26.71
N ARG A 156 20.84 3.75 -25.98
CA ARG A 156 20.44 2.44 -26.55
C ARG A 156 19.01 2.46 -27.11
N LEU A 157 18.07 3.02 -26.38
CA LEU A 157 16.69 3.14 -26.86
C LEU A 157 16.60 4.03 -28.09
N HIS A 158 17.38 5.09 -28.17
CA HIS A 158 17.47 5.94 -29.36
C HIS A 158 18.08 5.19 -30.55
N GLU A 159 19.16 4.45 -30.34
CA GLU A 159 19.80 3.62 -31.39
C GLU A 159 18.86 2.52 -31.89
N ASP A 160 18.00 1.98 -31.04
CA ASP A 160 16.98 0.98 -31.38
C ASP A 160 15.76 1.60 -32.08
N GLY A 161 15.74 2.92 -32.28
CA GLY A 161 14.63 3.63 -32.90
C GLY A 161 13.40 3.81 -32.00
N LEU A 162 13.54 3.60 -30.70
CA LEU A 162 12.44 3.67 -29.73
C LEU A 162 12.31 5.03 -29.05
N ILE A 163 13.36 5.86 -29.07
CA ILE A 163 13.29 7.24 -28.60
C ILE A 163 13.34 8.18 -29.81
N TYR A 164 12.45 9.15 -29.84
CA TYR A 164 12.37 10.15 -30.88
C TYR A 164 11.93 11.50 -30.30
N ARG A 165 12.22 12.58 -31.02
CA ARG A 165 11.79 13.92 -30.73
C ARG A 165 10.71 14.33 -31.71
N GLY A 166 9.60 14.88 -31.23
CA GLY A 166 8.50 15.27 -32.10
C GLY A 166 7.61 16.36 -31.49
N LYS A 167 6.89 17.04 -32.36
CA LYS A 167 5.90 18.05 -31.98
C LYS A 167 4.55 17.39 -31.81
N ARG A 168 4.05 17.39 -30.57
CA ARG A 168 2.78 16.77 -30.22
C ARG A 168 2.08 17.55 -29.13
N LEU A 169 0.78 17.29 -28.93
CA LEU A 169 0.07 17.81 -27.76
C LEU A 169 0.53 17.12 -26.49
N VAL A 170 0.77 17.91 -25.47
CA VAL A 170 1.08 17.45 -24.12
C VAL A 170 0.15 18.13 -23.11
N ASN A 171 0.01 17.52 -21.95
CA ASN A 171 -0.56 18.17 -20.79
C ASN A 171 0.45 19.18 -20.28
N TRP A 172 0.18 20.47 -20.46
CA TRP A 172 1.08 21.54 -20.07
C TRP A 172 0.60 22.23 -18.79
N ASP A 173 1.46 22.26 -17.80
CA ASP A 173 1.23 23.01 -16.57
C ASP A 173 1.73 24.44 -16.76
N THR A 174 0.81 25.37 -16.83
CA THR A 174 1.11 26.78 -17.12
C THR A 174 1.76 27.53 -15.96
N LYS A 175 1.70 26.98 -14.76
CA LYS A 175 2.36 27.54 -13.56
C LYS A 175 3.78 27.02 -13.41
N LEU A 176 3.97 25.74 -13.63
CA LEU A 176 5.28 25.07 -13.53
C LEU A 176 6.10 25.19 -14.81
N HIS A 177 5.46 25.55 -15.92
CA HIS A 177 6.06 25.66 -17.26
C HIS A 177 6.76 24.35 -17.71
N THR A 178 6.05 23.24 -17.54
CA THR A 178 6.53 21.91 -17.95
C THR A 178 5.40 21.02 -18.41
N ALA A 179 5.73 20.08 -19.28
CA ALA A 179 4.86 18.95 -19.58
C ALA A 179 4.72 18.07 -18.34
N ILE A 180 3.54 17.53 -18.13
CA ILE A 180 3.24 16.52 -17.11
C ILE A 180 2.58 15.31 -17.75
N SER A 181 2.60 14.17 -17.09
CA SER A 181 1.96 12.95 -17.61
C SER A 181 0.44 12.99 -17.39
N ASP A 182 -0.30 12.18 -18.16
CA ASP A 182 -1.75 12.08 -18.04
C ASP A 182 -2.22 11.71 -16.61
N LEU A 183 -1.43 10.92 -15.91
CA LEU A 183 -1.73 10.48 -14.56
C LEU A 183 -1.44 11.53 -13.47
N GLU A 184 -0.73 12.59 -13.82
CA GLU A 184 -0.53 13.77 -12.96
C GLU A 184 -1.64 14.81 -13.18
N VAL A 185 -2.63 14.49 -14.01
CA VAL A 185 -3.80 15.34 -14.25
C VAL A 185 -4.99 14.79 -13.46
N GLU A 186 -5.51 15.61 -12.56
CA GLU A 186 -6.70 15.31 -11.77
C GLU A 186 -7.91 16.02 -12.38
N ASN A 187 -8.97 15.26 -12.64
CA ASN A 187 -10.22 15.82 -13.13
C ASN A 187 -11.11 16.20 -11.96
N HIS A 188 -11.45 17.47 -11.84
CA HIS A 188 -12.33 18.02 -10.83
C HIS A 188 -13.70 18.34 -11.41
N ASP A 189 -14.76 17.94 -10.74
CA ASP A 189 -16.12 18.30 -11.11
C ASP A 189 -16.36 19.77 -10.73
N GLU A 190 -16.58 20.61 -11.73
CA GLU A 190 -16.79 22.05 -11.57
C GLU A 190 -18.02 22.52 -12.33
N LYS A 191 -18.64 23.60 -11.85
CA LYS A 191 -19.70 24.28 -12.55
C LYS A 191 -19.11 25.16 -13.64
N GLY A 192 -19.64 25.03 -14.83
CA GLY A 192 -19.21 25.82 -15.97
C GLY A 192 -20.38 26.11 -16.91
N HIS A 193 -20.04 26.42 -18.13
CA HIS A 193 -21.04 26.78 -19.16
C HIS A 193 -20.76 26.04 -20.45
N LEU A 194 -21.80 25.92 -21.24
CA LEU A 194 -21.75 25.47 -22.61
C LEU A 194 -22.22 26.62 -23.49
N TRP A 195 -21.30 27.19 -24.26
CA TRP A 195 -21.58 28.32 -25.15
C TRP A 195 -21.94 27.80 -26.53
N HIS A 196 -23.09 28.24 -27.06
CA HIS A 196 -23.57 27.90 -28.39
C HIS A 196 -23.27 29.07 -29.32
N LEU A 197 -22.36 28.83 -30.29
CA LEU A 197 -21.81 29.83 -31.18
C LEU A 197 -22.25 29.57 -32.60
N ARG A 198 -22.64 30.62 -33.35
CA ARG A 198 -23.00 30.54 -34.76
C ARG A 198 -21.78 30.72 -35.64
N TYR A 199 -21.56 29.77 -36.50
CA TYR A 199 -20.50 29.83 -37.51
C TYR A 199 -21.18 30.02 -38.88
N PRO A 200 -21.05 31.17 -39.54
CA PRO A 200 -21.68 31.42 -40.85
C PRO A 200 -21.18 30.44 -41.91
N LEU A 201 -22.11 29.91 -42.70
CA LEU A 201 -21.77 29.05 -43.84
C LEU A 201 -21.22 29.92 -44.95
N ALA A 202 -20.19 29.41 -45.64
CA ALA A 202 -19.58 30.04 -46.80
C ALA A 202 -20.31 29.70 -48.12
N ASP A 203 -20.06 30.48 -49.13
CA ASP A 203 -20.49 30.23 -50.53
C ASP A 203 -22.00 30.02 -50.72
N GLY A 204 -22.80 30.67 -49.90
CA GLY A 204 -24.26 30.60 -49.97
C GLY A 204 -24.85 29.27 -49.56
N ALA A 205 -24.07 28.38 -48.94
CA ALA A 205 -24.56 27.13 -48.39
C ALA A 205 -25.60 27.34 -47.28
N ARG A 206 -26.56 26.41 -47.21
CA ARG A 206 -27.62 26.46 -46.19
C ARG A 206 -27.85 25.07 -45.62
N THR A 207 -28.28 25.05 -44.35
CA THR A 207 -28.72 23.82 -43.68
C THR A 207 -30.03 23.31 -44.29
N ALA A 208 -30.40 22.08 -43.98
CA ALA A 208 -31.66 21.50 -44.49
C ALA A 208 -32.90 22.31 -44.09
N ASP A 209 -32.86 22.98 -42.93
CA ASP A 209 -33.91 23.90 -42.46
C ASP A 209 -33.74 25.36 -42.90
N GLY A 210 -32.83 25.62 -43.84
CA GLY A 210 -32.64 26.89 -44.50
C GLY A 210 -31.79 27.91 -43.77
N LYS A 211 -31.11 27.56 -42.68
CA LYS A 211 -30.21 28.46 -41.96
C LYS A 211 -28.90 28.67 -42.72
N ASP A 212 -28.32 29.83 -42.61
CA ASP A 212 -27.06 30.23 -43.24
C ASP A 212 -25.86 30.09 -42.26
N TYR A 213 -26.02 29.34 -41.20
CA TYR A 213 -25.01 29.13 -40.16
C TYR A 213 -25.14 27.74 -39.56
N LEU A 214 -24.03 27.25 -39.00
CA LEU A 214 -24.00 26.12 -38.08
C LEU A 214 -23.86 26.62 -36.66
N VAL A 215 -24.41 25.86 -35.70
CA VAL A 215 -24.24 26.17 -34.28
C VAL A 215 -23.31 25.13 -33.66
N VAL A 216 -22.20 25.58 -33.08
CA VAL A 216 -21.28 24.74 -32.30
C VAL A 216 -21.44 25.03 -30.83
N ALA A 217 -21.40 24.00 -30.01
CA ALA A 217 -21.46 24.12 -28.56
C ALA A 217 -20.08 23.81 -27.99
N THR A 218 -19.54 24.68 -27.17
CA THR A 218 -18.19 24.53 -26.61
C THR A 218 -18.12 24.93 -25.14
N THR A 219 -17.30 24.23 -24.37
CA THR A 219 -16.93 24.64 -23.02
C THR A 219 -15.71 25.56 -23.01
N ARG A 220 -15.04 25.74 -24.15
CA ARG A 220 -13.80 26.50 -24.29
C ARG A 220 -13.86 27.52 -25.45
N PRO A 221 -14.64 28.60 -25.35
CA PRO A 221 -14.74 29.63 -26.39
C PRO A 221 -13.39 30.24 -26.78
N GLU A 222 -12.44 30.31 -25.87
CA GLU A 222 -11.12 30.92 -26.12
C GLU A 222 -10.34 30.21 -27.22
N THR A 223 -10.63 28.93 -27.49
CA THR A 223 -9.91 28.16 -28.54
C THR A 223 -10.46 28.35 -29.93
N VAL A 224 -11.55 29.09 -30.09
CA VAL A 224 -12.19 29.38 -31.41
C VAL A 224 -11.19 29.92 -32.42
N LEU A 225 -10.26 30.77 -32.00
CA LEU A 225 -9.24 31.35 -32.86
C LEU A 225 -8.33 30.32 -33.53
N GLY A 226 -8.26 29.13 -32.97
CA GLY A 226 -7.45 28.01 -33.47
C GLY A 226 -8.25 26.92 -34.18
N ASP A 227 -9.52 27.11 -34.46
CA ASP A 227 -10.36 26.12 -35.14
C ASP A 227 -9.85 25.81 -36.52
N ALA A 228 -9.81 24.53 -36.86
CA ALA A 228 -9.37 24.01 -38.18
C ALA A 228 -10.48 23.37 -38.97
N ALA A 229 -11.56 22.95 -38.32
CA ALA A 229 -12.73 22.35 -39.03
C ALA A 229 -13.97 22.38 -38.12
N VAL A 230 -15.12 22.09 -38.70
CA VAL A 230 -16.33 21.68 -38.00
C VAL A 230 -16.63 20.25 -38.39
N ALA A 231 -16.84 19.36 -37.41
CA ALA A 231 -17.18 17.97 -37.65
C ALA A 231 -18.67 17.71 -37.46
N VAL A 232 -19.23 16.87 -38.32
CA VAL A 232 -20.59 16.36 -38.24
C VAL A 232 -20.55 14.85 -38.36
N HIS A 233 -21.55 14.14 -37.85
CA HIS A 233 -21.62 12.71 -38.02
C HIS A 233 -21.95 12.36 -39.49
N PRO A 234 -21.32 11.32 -40.09
CA PRO A 234 -21.55 10.94 -41.50
C PRO A 234 -23.01 10.60 -41.79
N GLU A 235 -23.75 10.09 -40.85
CA GLU A 235 -25.14 9.65 -40.95
C GLU A 235 -26.16 10.75 -40.58
N ASP A 236 -25.68 11.94 -40.18
CA ASP A 236 -26.57 13.04 -39.76
C ASP A 236 -27.19 13.69 -41.01
N GLU A 237 -28.47 13.42 -41.23
CA GLU A 237 -29.20 13.95 -42.36
C GLU A 237 -29.33 15.48 -42.40
N ARG A 238 -29.23 16.12 -41.22
CA ARG A 238 -29.29 17.59 -41.09
C ARG A 238 -28.14 18.27 -41.82
N TYR A 239 -26.99 17.62 -41.89
CA TYR A 239 -25.72 18.23 -42.33
C TYR A 239 -25.07 17.46 -43.49
N ARG A 240 -25.66 16.37 -43.97
CA ARG A 240 -25.06 15.50 -45.01
C ARG A 240 -24.66 16.29 -46.30
N ASP A 241 -25.49 17.21 -46.74
CA ASP A 241 -25.23 18.00 -47.94
C ASP A 241 -24.18 19.09 -47.70
N LEU A 242 -23.80 19.34 -46.46
CA LEU A 242 -22.77 20.32 -46.10
C LEU A 242 -21.38 19.73 -45.98
N ILE A 243 -21.24 18.41 -45.96
CA ILE A 243 -19.95 17.75 -45.89
C ILE A 243 -19.10 18.14 -47.07
N GLY A 244 -17.88 18.62 -46.82
CA GLY A 244 -16.97 19.14 -47.85
C GLY A 244 -17.19 20.62 -48.18
N ARG A 245 -18.25 21.23 -47.65
CA ARG A 245 -18.45 22.70 -47.70
C ARG A 245 -17.62 23.35 -46.58
N HIS A 246 -17.69 24.68 -46.49
CA HIS A 246 -16.91 25.47 -45.56
C HIS A 246 -17.81 26.38 -44.70
N VAL A 247 -17.31 26.69 -43.50
CA VAL A 247 -17.80 27.81 -42.69
C VAL A 247 -16.77 28.93 -42.70
N MET A 248 -17.22 30.15 -42.56
CA MET A 248 -16.35 31.29 -42.30
C MET A 248 -16.19 31.43 -40.78
N LEU A 249 -15.02 31.10 -40.26
CA LEU A 249 -14.75 31.21 -38.82
C LEU A 249 -14.79 32.69 -38.42
N PRO A 250 -15.68 33.08 -37.49
CA PRO A 250 -15.73 34.45 -36.99
C PRO A 250 -14.42 34.87 -36.33
N LEU A 251 -14.21 36.16 -36.22
CA LEU A 251 -13.07 36.85 -35.61
C LEU A 251 -11.78 36.79 -36.44
N VAL A 252 -11.43 35.64 -36.98
CA VAL A 252 -10.19 35.42 -37.79
C VAL A 252 -10.50 35.36 -39.29
N ASN A 253 -11.78 35.31 -39.69
CA ASN A 253 -12.21 35.26 -41.06
C ASN A 253 -11.50 34.17 -41.89
N ARG A 254 -11.38 32.98 -41.31
CA ARG A 254 -10.77 31.83 -41.94
C ARG A 254 -11.83 30.87 -42.46
N LEU A 255 -11.67 30.41 -43.70
CA LEU A 255 -12.48 29.32 -44.22
C LEU A 255 -12.00 28.01 -43.63
N ILE A 256 -12.89 27.31 -42.95
CA ILE A 256 -12.60 25.99 -42.38
C ILE A 256 -13.59 24.96 -42.94
N PRO A 257 -13.15 23.72 -43.24
CA PRO A 257 -13.99 22.71 -43.84
C PRO A 257 -14.97 22.09 -42.87
N ILE A 258 -16.08 21.57 -43.39
CA ILE A 258 -17.02 20.72 -42.70
C ILE A 258 -16.62 19.28 -43.02
N VAL A 259 -16.23 18.50 -42.01
CA VAL A 259 -15.77 17.13 -42.16
C VAL A 259 -16.75 16.15 -41.50
N ALA A 260 -16.80 14.93 -42.01
CA ALA A 260 -17.62 13.86 -41.46
C ALA A 260 -16.74 12.96 -40.58
N ASP A 261 -17.12 12.78 -39.33
CA ASP A 261 -16.37 11.93 -38.41
C ASP A 261 -17.32 11.25 -37.41
N ASP A 262 -17.15 9.96 -37.20
CA ASP A 262 -17.95 9.15 -36.28
C ASP A 262 -17.75 9.57 -34.79
N TYR A 263 -16.73 10.37 -34.51
CA TYR A 263 -16.49 10.98 -33.20
C TYR A 263 -17.67 11.84 -32.71
N VAL A 264 -18.44 12.43 -33.66
CA VAL A 264 -19.55 13.30 -33.31
C VAL A 264 -20.74 12.48 -32.83
N ASP A 265 -21.27 12.80 -31.67
CA ASP A 265 -22.50 12.20 -31.16
C ASP A 265 -23.73 12.85 -31.83
N LEU A 266 -24.54 12.04 -32.45
CA LEU A 266 -25.77 12.46 -33.14
C LEU A 266 -26.81 13.11 -32.20
N GLU A 267 -26.84 12.69 -30.97
CA GLU A 267 -27.87 13.09 -29.99
C GLU A 267 -27.40 14.19 -29.05
N PHE A 268 -26.10 14.46 -29.01
CA PHE A 268 -25.52 15.45 -28.08
C PHE A 268 -25.39 16.82 -28.74
N GLY A 269 -25.90 17.84 -28.05
CA GLY A 269 -25.76 19.24 -28.49
C GLY A 269 -26.46 19.52 -29.81
N THR A 270 -25.73 20.17 -30.73
CA THR A 270 -26.25 20.59 -32.05
C THR A 270 -25.95 19.61 -33.18
N GLY A 271 -25.15 18.57 -32.87
CA GLY A 271 -24.62 17.66 -33.90
C GLY A 271 -23.44 18.23 -34.69
N CYS A 272 -23.00 19.45 -34.38
CA CYS A 272 -21.82 20.09 -34.94
C CYS A 272 -20.78 20.32 -33.84
N VAL A 273 -19.56 19.87 -34.09
CA VAL A 273 -18.45 20.01 -33.15
C VAL A 273 -17.34 20.82 -33.77
N LYS A 274 -16.91 21.90 -33.11
CA LYS A 274 -15.70 22.61 -33.52
C LYS A 274 -14.49 21.72 -33.29
N ILE A 275 -13.56 21.71 -34.19
CA ILE A 275 -12.32 20.91 -34.12
C ILE A 275 -11.14 21.86 -34.05
N THR A 276 -10.45 21.81 -32.91
CA THR A 276 -9.24 22.58 -32.57
C THR A 276 -8.08 21.65 -32.27
N PRO A 277 -7.42 21.08 -33.26
CA PRO A 277 -6.45 20.02 -33.09
C PRO A 277 -5.24 20.39 -32.23
N ALA A 278 -4.90 21.67 -32.17
CA ALA A 278 -3.77 22.15 -31.34
C ALA A 278 -4.12 22.40 -29.87
N HIS A 279 -5.39 22.29 -29.46
CA HIS A 279 -5.83 22.64 -28.10
C HIS A 279 -6.76 21.61 -27.44
N ASP A 280 -7.00 20.47 -28.07
CA ASP A 280 -7.79 19.38 -27.53
C ASP A 280 -7.26 18.04 -28.04
N PHE A 281 -7.10 17.06 -27.13
CA PHE A 281 -6.54 15.75 -27.48
C PHE A 281 -7.45 14.94 -28.41
N ASN A 282 -8.76 15.00 -28.22
CA ASN A 282 -9.70 14.31 -29.10
C ASN A 282 -9.76 14.96 -30.49
N ASP A 283 -9.74 16.28 -30.51
CA ASP A 283 -9.70 17.04 -31.78
C ASP A 283 -8.38 16.79 -32.53
N TYR A 284 -7.29 16.57 -31.79
CA TYR A 284 -6.00 16.17 -32.38
C TYR A 284 -6.12 14.85 -33.14
N GLU A 285 -6.84 13.86 -32.61
CA GLU A 285 -7.08 12.58 -33.30
C GLU A 285 -7.97 12.73 -34.54
N VAL A 286 -9.00 13.58 -34.44
CA VAL A 286 -9.79 13.96 -35.61
C VAL A 286 -8.91 14.63 -36.67
N GLY A 287 -8.04 15.53 -36.22
CA GLY A 287 -7.07 16.21 -37.10
C GLY A 287 -6.13 15.25 -37.81
N LYS A 288 -5.69 14.18 -37.19
CA LYS A 288 -4.90 13.12 -37.85
C LYS A 288 -5.70 12.41 -38.94
N ARG A 289 -6.93 12.03 -38.66
CA ARG A 289 -7.78 11.34 -39.65
C ARG A 289 -8.10 12.18 -40.87
N HIS A 290 -8.23 13.48 -40.72
CA HIS A 290 -8.62 14.42 -41.78
C HIS A 290 -7.49 15.30 -42.27
N HIS A 291 -6.25 15.07 -41.80
CA HIS A 291 -5.06 15.87 -42.15
C HIS A 291 -5.25 17.37 -41.91
N LEU A 292 -5.87 17.72 -40.79
CA LEU A 292 -6.14 19.11 -40.45
C LEU A 292 -4.87 19.83 -39.96
N PRO A 293 -4.77 21.13 -40.17
CA PRO A 293 -3.66 21.91 -39.63
C PRO A 293 -3.72 22.02 -38.11
N LEU A 294 -2.56 22.19 -37.47
CA LEU A 294 -2.41 22.49 -36.07
C LEU A 294 -2.19 24.00 -35.89
N ILE A 295 -3.17 24.70 -35.36
CA ILE A 295 -3.15 26.15 -35.23
C ILE A 295 -3.01 26.48 -33.73
N ASN A 296 -1.78 26.68 -33.26
CA ASN A 296 -1.50 27.05 -31.89
C ASN A 296 -1.68 28.54 -31.66
N ILE A 297 -2.57 28.90 -30.74
CA ILE A 297 -2.88 30.29 -30.41
C ILE A 297 -2.39 30.73 -29.04
N PHE A 298 -1.81 29.84 -28.24
CA PHE A 298 -1.35 30.15 -26.87
C PHE A 298 0.16 30.00 -26.72
N ASP A 299 0.72 30.82 -25.84
CA ASP A 299 2.08 30.67 -25.37
C ASP A 299 2.17 29.75 -24.14
N GLN A 300 3.36 29.61 -23.56
CA GLN A 300 3.63 28.79 -22.38
C GLN A 300 2.83 29.15 -21.12
N ASN A 301 2.31 30.37 -21.05
CA ASN A 301 1.46 30.86 -19.97
C ASN A 301 -0.05 30.69 -20.28
N ALA A 302 -0.37 30.09 -21.42
CA ALA A 302 -1.72 30.07 -21.98
C ALA A 302 -2.29 31.48 -22.21
N CYS A 303 -1.43 32.41 -22.61
CA CYS A 303 -1.83 33.72 -23.11
C CYS A 303 -1.91 33.70 -24.62
N VAL A 304 -2.85 34.45 -25.20
CA VAL A 304 -3.07 34.52 -26.66
C VAL A 304 -1.84 35.10 -27.35
N LEU A 305 -1.35 34.43 -28.37
CA LEU A 305 -0.24 34.90 -29.20
C LEU A 305 -0.67 36.08 -30.06
N ALA A 306 0.25 36.96 -30.40
CA ALA A 306 0.01 38.05 -31.39
C ALA A 306 -0.23 37.47 -32.79
N ARG A 307 0.42 36.37 -33.14
CA ARG A 307 0.23 35.60 -34.37
C ARG A 307 0.23 34.11 -34.02
N ALA A 308 -0.67 33.34 -34.62
CA ALA A 308 -0.71 31.91 -34.44
C ALA A 308 0.54 31.23 -35.01
N GLN A 309 0.88 30.09 -34.44
CA GLN A 309 1.88 29.17 -34.97
C GLN A 309 1.14 28.04 -35.68
N VAL A 310 1.38 27.89 -36.97
CA VAL A 310 0.63 26.92 -37.78
C VAL A 310 1.54 25.81 -38.30
N PHE A 311 1.13 24.57 -38.02
CA PHE A 311 1.86 23.38 -38.41
C PHE A 311 0.93 22.41 -39.16
N ASN A 312 1.51 21.56 -40.00
CA ASN A 312 0.86 20.37 -40.47
C ASN A 312 0.74 19.33 -39.38
N ILE A 313 -0.10 18.34 -39.54
CA ILE A 313 -0.32 17.28 -38.53
C ILE A 313 0.95 16.47 -38.18
N ASP A 314 1.93 16.46 -39.09
CA ASP A 314 3.23 15.84 -38.86
C ASP A 314 4.22 16.72 -38.09
N GLY A 315 3.80 17.92 -37.73
CA GLY A 315 4.59 18.90 -36.98
C GLY A 315 5.47 19.81 -37.86
N SER A 316 5.50 19.64 -39.15
CA SER A 316 6.18 20.55 -40.10
C SER A 316 5.46 21.91 -40.17
N VAL A 317 6.21 22.97 -40.44
CA VAL A 317 5.64 24.30 -40.57
C VAL A 317 4.65 24.37 -41.73
N ASN A 318 3.49 24.96 -41.49
CA ASN A 318 2.48 25.23 -42.54
C ASN A 318 2.47 26.73 -42.83
N ASP A 319 2.92 27.14 -43.99
CA ASP A 319 2.95 28.54 -44.45
C ASP A 319 1.77 28.89 -45.37
N ARG A 320 0.85 27.94 -45.63
CA ARG A 320 -0.31 28.15 -46.49
C ARG A 320 -1.51 28.81 -45.79
N ILE A 321 -1.53 28.73 -44.45
CA ILE A 321 -2.60 29.30 -43.64
C ILE A 321 -2.13 30.62 -43.07
N ASP A 322 -2.97 31.65 -43.17
CA ASP A 322 -2.68 32.96 -42.55
C ASP A 322 -2.65 32.84 -41.01
N PRO A 323 -1.50 33.10 -40.37
CA PRO A 323 -1.38 33.02 -38.93
C PRO A 323 -1.91 34.26 -38.19
N SER A 324 -2.47 35.22 -38.92
CA SER A 324 -2.92 36.46 -38.27
C SER A 324 -4.05 36.25 -37.28
N LEU A 325 -3.89 36.83 -36.10
CA LEU A 325 -4.89 36.86 -35.03
C LEU A 325 -5.33 38.30 -34.77
N PRO A 326 -6.57 38.53 -34.30
CA PRO A 326 -7.02 39.85 -33.94
C PRO A 326 -6.16 40.48 -32.82
N ASP A 327 -5.69 41.72 -33.05
CA ASP A 327 -4.81 42.42 -32.10
C ASP A 327 -5.43 42.63 -30.72
N GLY A 328 -6.75 42.71 -30.64
CA GLY A 328 -7.48 42.91 -29.39
C GLY A 328 -7.35 41.81 -28.37
N TYR A 329 -6.87 40.60 -28.76
CA TYR A 329 -6.72 39.45 -27.85
C TYR A 329 -5.26 39.17 -27.49
N ALA A 330 -4.30 39.78 -28.18
CA ALA A 330 -2.88 39.55 -28.01
C ALA A 330 -2.47 39.73 -26.53
N HIS A 331 -1.77 38.74 -26.02
CA HIS A 331 -1.25 38.65 -24.66
C HIS A 331 -2.30 38.53 -23.54
N MET A 332 -3.60 38.37 -23.87
CA MET A 332 -4.63 38.08 -22.88
C MET A 332 -4.47 36.68 -22.31
N ASP A 333 -4.66 36.55 -20.99
CA ASP A 333 -4.85 35.24 -20.37
C ASP A 333 -6.04 34.52 -21.03
N ARG A 334 -5.93 33.19 -21.16
CA ARG A 334 -6.96 32.34 -21.79
C ARG A 334 -8.39 32.60 -21.27
N PHE A 335 -8.57 32.85 -19.97
CA PHE A 335 -9.90 33.07 -19.38
C PHE A 335 -10.39 34.50 -19.60
N ASP A 336 -9.50 35.46 -19.65
CA ASP A 336 -9.84 36.82 -20.05
C ASP A 336 -10.19 36.87 -21.53
N ALA A 337 -9.45 36.16 -22.38
CA ALA A 337 -9.76 36.00 -23.80
C ALA A 337 -11.10 35.30 -24.00
N ARG A 338 -11.42 34.27 -23.18
CA ARG A 338 -12.76 33.65 -23.20
C ARG A 338 -13.88 34.64 -23.05
N LYS A 339 -13.79 35.50 -22.02
CA LYS A 339 -14.80 36.55 -21.77
C LYS A 339 -14.89 37.53 -22.91
N ALA A 340 -13.77 37.99 -23.44
CA ALA A 340 -13.71 38.93 -24.54
C ALA A 340 -14.27 38.33 -25.84
N ILE A 341 -13.96 37.09 -26.15
CA ILE A 341 -14.47 36.37 -27.34
C ILE A 341 -15.98 36.17 -27.26
N VAL A 342 -16.49 35.71 -26.11
CA VAL A 342 -17.94 35.57 -25.90
C VAL A 342 -18.66 36.91 -26.07
N ALA A 343 -18.14 38.00 -25.50
CA ALA A 343 -18.70 39.33 -25.65
C ALA A 343 -18.73 39.79 -27.12
N GLU A 344 -17.69 39.52 -27.89
CA GLU A 344 -17.63 39.84 -29.32
C GLU A 344 -18.62 39.01 -30.16
N PHE A 345 -18.77 37.73 -29.88
CA PHE A 345 -19.81 36.91 -30.51
C PHE A 345 -21.21 37.42 -30.22
N GLU A 346 -21.46 37.87 -28.99
CA GLU A 346 -22.73 38.50 -28.62
C GLU A 346 -22.96 39.82 -29.41
N ALA A 347 -21.93 40.66 -29.46
CA ALA A 347 -21.97 41.92 -30.19
C ALA A 347 -22.22 41.75 -31.70
N MET A 348 -21.70 40.68 -32.26
CA MET A 348 -21.89 40.28 -33.69
C MET A 348 -23.24 39.60 -33.95
N GLY A 349 -24.02 39.28 -32.94
CA GLY A 349 -25.24 38.53 -33.03
C GLY A 349 -25.03 37.05 -33.33
N LEU A 350 -23.85 36.52 -33.03
CA LEU A 350 -23.45 35.14 -33.29
C LEU A 350 -23.46 34.25 -32.05
N LEU A 351 -23.85 34.79 -30.91
CA LEU A 351 -24.05 33.98 -29.67
C LEU A 351 -25.50 33.48 -29.65
N GLU A 352 -25.68 32.17 -29.86
CA GLU A 352 -27.01 31.52 -29.85
C GLU A 352 -27.62 31.49 -28.45
N LYS A 353 -26.89 30.93 -27.50
CA LYS A 353 -27.27 30.82 -26.08
C LYS A 353 -26.09 30.38 -25.22
N ILE A 354 -26.25 30.50 -23.90
CA ILE A 354 -25.35 29.96 -22.89
C ILE A 354 -26.16 29.07 -21.98
N ASP A 355 -25.76 27.81 -21.85
CA ASP A 355 -26.35 26.87 -20.90
C ASP A 355 -25.40 26.63 -19.73
N ASP A 356 -25.95 26.43 -18.54
CA ASP A 356 -25.17 25.91 -17.42
C ASP A 356 -24.79 24.49 -17.69
N HIS A 357 -23.53 24.14 -17.42
CA HIS A 357 -23.00 22.81 -17.71
C HIS A 357 -21.99 22.41 -16.65
N ALA A 358 -22.19 21.21 -16.08
CA ALA A 358 -21.21 20.60 -15.20
C ALA A 358 -20.14 19.92 -16.08
N LEU A 359 -18.89 20.22 -15.79
CA LEU A 359 -17.77 19.69 -16.56
C LEU A 359 -16.64 19.20 -15.64
N LYS A 360 -15.83 18.32 -16.18
CA LYS A 360 -14.60 17.87 -15.54
C LYS A 360 -13.44 18.75 -15.99
N VAL A 361 -12.86 19.48 -15.05
CA VAL A 361 -11.75 20.40 -15.32
C VAL A 361 -10.44 19.71 -14.97
N PRO A 362 -9.52 19.54 -15.96
CA PRO A 362 -8.22 18.94 -15.71
C PRO A 362 -7.31 19.90 -14.95
N ARG A 363 -6.79 19.46 -13.81
CA ARG A 363 -5.84 20.22 -12.99
C ARG A 363 -4.59 19.41 -12.71
N GLY A 364 -3.45 20.09 -12.65
CA GLY A 364 -2.20 19.46 -12.24
C GLY A 364 -2.25 19.07 -10.76
N ASP A 365 -1.85 17.86 -10.44
CA ASP A 365 -1.87 17.31 -9.08
C ASP A 365 -0.95 18.10 -8.12
N ARG A 366 0.11 18.73 -8.64
CA ARG A 366 1.10 19.49 -7.87
C ARG A 366 0.76 20.96 -7.77
N SER A 367 0.33 21.58 -8.87
CA SER A 367 0.09 23.02 -8.96
C SER A 367 -1.35 23.42 -8.63
N GLY A 368 -2.31 22.51 -8.81
CA GLY A 368 -3.74 22.79 -8.78
C GLY A 368 -4.23 23.68 -9.93
N THR A 369 -3.36 24.01 -10.87
CA THR A 369 -3.64 24.84 -12.02
C THR A 369 -4.35 24.06 -13.12
N ILE A 370 -5.29 24.71 -13.82
CA ILE A 370 -5.95 24.11 -14.99
C ILE A 370 -4.90 23.83 -16.07
N ILE A 371 -4.82 22.56 -16.48
CA ILE A 371 -3.88 22.10 -17.49
C ILE A 371 -4.33 22.57 -18.87
N GLU A 372 -3.38 22.99 -19.70
CA GLU A 372 -3.62 23.37 -21.09
C GLU A 372 -3.05 22.30 -22.02
N PRO A 373 -3.87 21.66 -22.89
CA PRO A 373 -3.32 20.91 -24.00
C PRO A 373 -2.50 21.85 -24.89
N TRP A 374 -1.20 21.64 -24.99
CA TRP A 374 -0.30 22.56 -25.68
C TRP A 374 0.63 21.83 -26.62
N LEU A 375 0.83 22.42 -27.78
CA LEU A 375 1.66 21.86 -28.86
C LEU A 375 3.12 22.28 -28.65
N THR A 376 4.00 21.31 -28.44
CA THR A 376 5.41 21.57 -28.18
C THR A 376 6.27 20.41 -28.63
N ASP A 377 7.57 20.69 -28.89
CA ASP A 377 8.55 19.67 -29.16
C ASP A 377 8.99 18.99 -27.87
N GLN A 378 8.85 17.67 -27.84
CA GLN A 378 9.18 16.85 -26.70
C GLN A 378 9.90 15.57 -27.13
N TRP A 379 10.54 14.90 -26.19
CA TRP A 379 11.10 13.57 -26.37
C TRP A 379 10.11 12.50 -25.95
N TYR A 380 10.03 11.44 -26.74
CA TYR A 380 9.09 10.33 -26.53
C TYR A 380 9.76 8.98 -26.59
N VAL A 381 9.24 8.03 -25.82
CA VAL A 381 9.50 6.61 -25.99
C VAL A 381 8.34 6.00 -26.76
N SER A 382 8.64 5.31 -27.86
CA SER A 382 7.68 4.47 -28.57
C SER A 382 7.42 3.22 -27.72
N THR A 383 6.28 3.19 -27.04
CA THR A 383 6.00 2.20 -25.99
C THR A 383 5.41 0.90 -26.52
N LYS A 384 4.73 0.91 -27.67
CA LYS A 384 4.04 -0.27 -28.18
C LYS A 384 4.93 -1.51 -28.33
N PRO A 385 6.14 -1.44 -28.94
CA PRO A 385 7.03 -2.61 -29.03
C PRO A 385 7.49 -3.11 -27.67
N LEU A 386 7.69 -2.20 -26.70
CA LEU A 386 8.07 -2.54 -25.33
C LEU A 386 6.92 -3.18 -24.57
N ALA A 387 5.70 -2.67 -24.78
CA ALA A 387 4.49 -3.17 -24.13
C ALA A 387 4.16 -4.61 -24.57
N GLU A 388 4.39 -4.98 -25.80
CA GLU A 388 4.14 -6.33 -26.29
C GLU A 388 4.95 -7.37 -25.52
N LYS A 389 6.22 -7.11 -25.28
CA LYS A 389 7.10 -7.97 -24.46
C LYS A 389 6.66 -7.99 -22.99
N ALA A 390 6.30 -6.83 -22.47
CA ALA A 390 5.85 -6.68 -21.10
C ALA A 390 4.52 -7.40 -20.81
N ILE A 391 3.59 -7.37 -21.77
CA ILE A 391 2.33 -8.11 -21.68
C ILE A 391 2.61 -9.62 -21.64
N ARG A 392 3.46 -10.11 -22.53
CA ARG A 392 3.83 -11.54 -22.57
C ARG A 392 4.48 -12.02 -21.28
N ALA A 393 5.30 -11.20 -20.63
CA ALA A 393 5.94 -11.55 -19.37
C ALA A 393 4.94 -11.86 -18.26
N VAL A 394 3.81 -11.16 -18.23
CA VAL A 394 2.73 -11.40 -17.26
C VAL A 394 1.78 -12.51 -17.72
N GLU A 395 1.39 -12.54 -19.01
CA GLU A 395 0.55 -13.62 -19.57
C GLU A 395 1.17 -15.00 -19.41
N SER A 396 2.49 -15.12 -19.58
CA SER A 396 3.23 -16.38 -19.44
C SER A 396 3.39 -16.85 -17.99
N GLY A 397 3.07 -16.03 -17.01
CA GLY A 397 3.24 -16.32 -15.60
C GLY A 397 4.67 -16.11 -15.07
N GLN A 398 5.59 -15.58 -15.87
CA GLN A 398 6.93 -15.22 -15.38
C GLN A 398 6.85 -14.14 -14.30
N ILE A 399 5.92 -13.20 -14.46
CA ILE A 399 5.58 -12.19 -13.46
C ILE A 399 4.17 -12.46 -12.97
N GLN A 400 4.01 -12.54 -11.65
CA GLN A 400 2.73 -12.77 -11.00
C GLN A 400 2.36 -11.60 -10.12
N PHE A 401 1.11 -11.14 -10.23
CA PHE A 401 0.55 -10.14 -9.32
C PHE A 401 -0.15 -10.83 -8.14
N VAL A 402 0.04 -10.29 -6.95
CA VAL A 402 -0.67 -10.70 -5.74
C VAL A 402 -1.30 -9.45 -5.12
N PRO A 403 -2.64 -9.35 -5.02
CA PRO A 403 -3.65 -10.27 -5.56
C PRO A 403 -3.68 -10.29 -7.10
N LYS A 404 -4.02 -11.42 -7.66
CA LYS A 404 -4.03 -11.65 -9.13
C LYS A 404 -4.94 -10.67 -9.90
N GLN A 405 -5.99 -10.18 -9.29
CA GLN A 405 -6.95 -9.25 -9.90
C GLN A 405 -6.30 -7.97 -10.46
N TYR A 406 -5.15 -7.56 -9.93
CA TYR A 406 -4.42 -6.40 -10.45
C TYR A 406 -3.78 -6.60 -11.83
N GLU A 407 -3.71 -7.82 -12.32
CA GLU A 407 -3.35 -8.10 -13.71
C GLU A 407 -4.29 -7.41 -14.69
N ASN A 408 -5.58 -7.34 -14.38
CA ASN A 408 -6.58 -6.71 -15.23
C ASN A 408 -6.30 -5.22 -15.44
N MET A 409 -5.95 -4.52 -14.37
CA MET A 409 -5.55 -3.11 -14.43
C MET A 409 -4.28 -2.93 -15.28
N TYR A 410 -3.28 -3.78 -15.06
CA TYR A 410 -2.05 -3.79 -15.83
C TYR A 410 -2.30 -4.01 -17.33
N PHE A 411 -3.06 -5.05 -17.70
CA PHE A 411 -3.37 -5.36 -19.10
C PHE A 411 -4.20 -4.27 -19.78
N SER A 412 -5.17 -3.69 -19.07
CA SER A 412 -5.98 -2.60 -19.60
C SER A 412 -5.11 -1.41 -20.03
N TRP A 413 -4.17 -1.00 -19.17
CA TRP A 413 -3.25 0.09 -19.51
C TRP A 413 -2.25 -0.28 -20.61
N MET A 414 -1.71 -1.49 -20.57
CA MET A 414 -0.67 -1.90 -21.52
C MET A 414 -1.19 -2.11 -22.92
N ARG A 415 -2.43 -2.54 -23.10
CA ARG A 415 -3.03 -2.76 -24.42
C ARG A 415 -3.33 -1.45 -25.15
N ASP A 416 -3.66 -0.40 -24.43
CA ASP A 416 -4.00 0.92 -24.98
C ASP A 416 -2.91 1.96 -24.72
N ILE A 417 -1.70 1.52 -24.44
CA ILE A 417 -0.61 2.40 -24.04
C ILE A 417 -0.25 3.39 -25.18
N GLN A 418 -0.12 4.66 -24.81
CA GLN A 418 0.33 5.72 -25.67
C GLN A 418 1.85 5.90 -25.55
N ASP A 419 2.46 6.57 -26.53
CA ASP A 419 3.86 6.93 -26.45
C ASP A 419 4.12 7.79 -25.21
N TRP A 420 5.20 7.52 -24.54
CA TRP A 420 5.56 8.15 -23.28
C TRP A 420 6.39 9.40 -23.51
N CYS A 421 5.88 10.58 -23.13
CA CYS A 421 6.63 11.82 -23.12
C CYS A 421 7.63 11.79 -21.93
N ILE A 422 8.91 11.78 -22.26
CA ILE A 422 9.98 11.64 -21.25
C ILE A 422 10.74 12.92 -20.93
N SER A 423 10.47 14.02 -21.63
CA SER A 423 11.12 15.30 -21.38
C SER A 423 10.32 16.17 -20.42
N ARG A 424 11.02 16.87 -19.55
CA ARG A 424 10.46 17.84 -18.59
C ARG A 424 11.28 19.13 -18.66
N GLN A 425 10.60 20.25 -18.59
CA GLN A 425 11.20 21.59 -18.64
C GLN A 425 11.57 22.06 -17.23
N LEU A 426 12.38 21.25 -16.57
CA LEU A 426 12.90 21.44 -15.22
C LEU A 426 14.42 21.60 -15.28
N TRP A 427 15.01 22.05 -14.18
CA TRP A 427 16.46 22.03 -14.01
C TRP A 427 16.94 20.85 -13.17
N TRP A 428 16.13 20.40 -12.24
CA TRP A 428 16.45 19.27 -11.38
C TRP A 428 16.05 17.94 -12.03
N GLY A 429 17.02 17.15 -12.40
CA GLY A 429 16.83 15.84 -13.02
C GLY A 429 18.01 15.45 -13.92
N HIS A 430 17.83 14.35 -14.62
CA HIS A 430 18.83 13.87 -15.59
C HIS A 430 18.70 14.67 -16.88
N ARG A 431 19.70 15.46 -17.18
CA ARG A 431 19.71 16.26 -18.41
C ARG A 431 19.76 15.35 -19.63
N ILE A 432 18.91 15.62 -20.61
CA ILE A 432 18.77 14.79 -21.82
C ILE A 432 20.12 14.79 -22.58
N PRO A 433 20.67 13.60 -22.91
CA PRO A 433 21.96 13.47 -23.58
C PRO A 433 21.84 13.65 -25.08
N ALA A 434 21.38 14.83 -25.48
CA ALA A 434 21.24 15.25 -26.87
C ALA A 434 21.82 16.64 -27.06
N TRP A 435 22.41 16.88 -28.20
CA TRP A 435 23.04 18.15 -28.57
C TRP A 435 22.48 18.66 -29.89
N TYR A 436 22.46 19.97 -30.02
CA TYR A 436 21.96 20.67 -31.20
C TYR A 436 23.05 21.53 -31.78
N ASP A 437 23.15 21.51 -33.12
CA ASP A 437 23.96 22.50 -33.82
C ASP A 437 23.17 23.77 -34.13
N GLU A 438 23.81 24.78 -34.72
CA GLU A 438 23.15 26.05 -35.09
C GLU A 438 22.01 25.88 -36.12
N ALA A 439 22.08 24.83 -36.93
CA ALA A 439 21.04 24.50 -37.90
C ALA A 439 19.86 23.75 -37.31
N GLY A 440 19.90 23.40 -36.05
CA GLY A 440 18.87 22.66 -35.34
C GLY A 440 18.92 21.14 -35.53
N ASN A 441 20.00 20.60 -36.10
CA ASN A 441 20.19 19.14 -36.14
C ASN A 441 20.43 18.57 -34.79
N VAL A 442 19.86 17.38 -34.54
CA VAL A 442 19.88 16.70 -33.23
C VAL A 442 20.88 15.55 -33.25
N TYR A 443 21.72 15.48 -32.24
CA TYR A 443 22.73 14.45 -32.08
C TYR A 443 22.62 13.82 -30.69
N VAL A 444 22.55 12.50 -30.61
CA VAL A 444 22.42 11.75 -29.35
C VAL A 444 23.67 10.95 -29.06
N GLY A 445 24.17 11.07 -27.85
CA GLY A 445 25.31 10.34 -27.34
C GLY A 445 25.41 10.47 -25.83
N ARG A 446 26.33 9.71 -25.21
CA ARG A 446 26.51 9.74 -23.75
C ARG A 446 27.14 11.03 -23.28
N ASP A 447 28.01 11.60 -24.12
CA ASP A 447 28.64 12.91 -23.89
C ASP A 447 28.93 13.62 -25.23
N GLU A 448 29.39 14.85 -25.17
CA GLU A 448 29.74 15.65 -26.36
C GLU A 448 30.86 15.02 -27.18
N VAL A 449 31.84 14.39 -26.54
CA VAL A 449 32.96 13.73 -27.23
C VAL A 449 32.47 12.57 -28.07
N GLU A 450 31.59 11.72 -27.51
CA GLU A 450 30.96 10.64 -28.24
C GLU A 450 30.12 11.15 -29.42
N VAL A 451 29.36 12.21 -29.22
CA VAL A 451 28.56 12.83 -30.29
C VAL A 451 29.41 13.29 -31.42
N ARG A 452 30.53 14.00 -31.16
CA ARG A 452 31.42 14.46 -32.19
C ARG A 452 32.05 13.32 -32.97
N ASN A 453 32.47 12.26 -32.27
CA ASN A 453 33.03 11.06 -32.90
C ASN A 453 32.02 10.28 -33.71
N LYS A 454 30.85 10.07 -33.17
CA LYS A 454 29.75 9.25 -33.76
C LYS A 454 29.19 9.87 -35.05
N TYR A 455 29.07 11.20 -35.08
CA TYR A 455 28.48 11.94 -36.21
C TYR A 455 29.56 12.64 -37.07
N ASN A 456 30.84 12.39 -36.83
CA ASN A 456 31.96 12.99 -37.57
C ASN A 456 31.96 14.52 -37.58
N LEU A 457 31.63 15.12 -36.41
CA LEU A 457 31.61 16.58 -36.27
C LEU A 457 33.00 17.13 -35.92
N CYS A 458 33.41 18.15 -36.62
CA CYS A 458 34.66 18.84 -36.30
C CYS A 458 34.48 19.76 -35.08
N ASN A 459 35.61 20.14 -34.43
CA ASN A 459 35.56 20.97 -33.22
C ASN A 459 34.97 22.37 -33.44
N ASP A 460 34.90 22.81 -34.72
CA ASP A 460 34.36 24.12 -35.08
C ASP A 460 32.83 24.17 -35.05
N VAL A 461 32.17 23.03 -35.03
CA VAL A 461 30.72 22.95 -34.89
C VAL A 461 30.35 23.25 -33.45
N GLU A 462 29.63 24.34 -33.25
CA GLU A 462 29.12 24.69 -31.94
C GLU A 462 27.93 23.80 -31.58
N LEU A 463 28.01 23.12 -30.44
CA LEU A 463 26.98 22.23 -29.94
C LEU A 463 26.44 22.72 -28.61
N ARG A 464 25.11 22.70 -28.50
CA ARG A 464 24.38 23.04 -27.29
C ARG A 464 23.61 21.82 -26.80
N GLN A 465 23.83 21.43 -25.55
CA GLN A 465 23.07 20.33 -24.95
C GLN A 465 21.64 20.73 -24.73
N ASP A 466 20.70 19.80 -24.90
CA ASP A 466 19.30 19.95 -24.56
C ASP A 466 19.14 20.44 -23.11
N GLU A 467 18.30 21.45 -22.90
CA GLU A 467 18.09 22.04 -21.57
C GLU A 467 17.10 21.26 -20.71
N ASP A 468 16.29 20.40 -21.33
CA ASP A 468 15.31 19.60 -20.64
C ASP A 468 15.95 18.46 -19.87
N VAL A 469 15.24 17.99 -18.86
CA VAL A 469 15.59 16.80 -18.09
C VAL A 469 14.61 15.67 -18.37
N LEU A 470 15.01 14.46 -18.05
CA LEU A 470 14.15 13.29 -18.18
C LEU A 470 13.13 13.21 -17.06
N ASP A 471 11.96 12.68 -17.37
CA ASP A 471 10.95 12.29 -16.41
C ASP A 471 11.56 11.40 -15.32
N THR A 472 11.25 11.68 -14.07
CA THR A 472 11.71 10.90 -12.91
C THR A 472 11.45 9.41 -13.09
N TRP A 473 10.33 9.03 -13.68
CA TRP A 473 9.99 7.64 -13.92
C TRP A 473 10.88 6.92 -14.94
N PHE A 474 11.63 7.66 -15.73
CA PHE A 474 12.62 7.06 -16.62
C PHE A 474 13.79 6.44 -15.83
N SER A 475 14.38 7.19 -14.92
CA SER A 475 15.43 6.67 -14.03
C SER A 475 14.89 5.63 -13.04
N SER A 476 13.70 5.85 -12.51
CA SER A 476 13.04 4.90 -11.60
C SER A 476 12.69 3.57 -12.29
N GLY A 477 12.43 3.60 -13.59
CA GLY A 477 12.18 2.40 -14.39
C GLY A 477 13.41 1.51 -14.58
N LEU A 478 14.60 2.00 -14.29
CA LEU A 478 15.87 1.24 -14.33
C LEU A 478 16.24 0.64 -12.97
N TRP A 479 15.50 0.94 -11.91
CA TRP A 479 15.88 0.74 -10.52
C TRP A 479 16.30 -0.69 -10.18
N THR A 480 15.65 -1.71 -10.72
CA THR A 480 15.93 -3.11 -10.39
C THR A 480 17.30 -3.58 -10.87
N PHE A 481 17.87 -2.96 -11.88
CA PHE A 481 19.16 -3.36 -12.44
C PHE A 481 20.23 -2.26 -12.40
N SER A 482 19.83 -0.99 -12.47
CA SER A 482 20.80 0.12 -12.35
C SER A 482 21.46 0.17 -10.97
N THR A 483 20.73 -0.13 -9.91
CA THR A 483 21.26 -0.19 -8.55
C THR A 483 22.30 -1.30 -8.35
N LEU A 484 22.26 -2.32 -9.18
CA LEU A 484 23.17 -3.47 -9.12
C LEU A 484 24.37 -3.34 -10.05
N GLY A 485 24.50 -2.21 -10.74
CA GLY A 485 25.67 -1.86 -11.50
C GLY A 485 25.50 -1.84 -13.04
N TRP A 486 24.31 -2.21 -13.57
CA TRP A 486 24.07 -2.12 -15.01
C TRP A 486 24.40 -0.71 -15.53
N PRO A 487 25.03 -0.53 -16.70
CA PRO A 487 25.20 -1.49 -17.80
C PRO A 487 26.33 -2.52 -17.63
N GLN A 488 27.15 -2.37 -16.60
CA GLN A 488 28.21 -3.32 -16.32
C GLN A 488 27.65 -4.63 -15.77
N GLN A 489 28.24 -5.75 -16.19
CA GLN A 489 27.83 -7.08 -15.73
C GLN A 489 28.53 -7.42 -14.42
N THR A 490 28.13 -6.75 -13.33
CA THR A 490 28.67 -6.94 -11.99
C THR A 490 28.21 -8.27 -11.38
N GLU A 491 28.92 -8.76 -10.38
CA GLU A 491 28.53 -9.95 -9.63
C GLU A 491 27.18 -9.76 -8.91
N PHE A 492 26.89 -8.56 -8.40
CA PHE A 492 25.59 -8.25 -7.79
C PHE A 492 24.45 -8.31 -8.81
N LEU A 493 24.66 -7.81 -10.01
CA LEU A 493 23.66 -7.89 -11.07
C LEU A 493 23.36 -9.37 -11.45
N LYS A 494 24.41 -10.17 -11.63
CA LYS A 494 24.26 -11.58 -11.97
C LYS A 494 23.58 -12.37 -10.86
N THR A 495 23.87 -12.06 -9.60
CA THR A 495 23.37 -12.79 -8.43
C THR A 495 21.95 -12.40 -8.03
N PHE A 496 21.65 -11.09 -8.01
CA PHE A 496 20.46 -10.56 -7.37
C PHE A 496 19.38 -10.04 -8.33
N HIS A 497 19.63 -10.00 -9.61
CA HIS A 497 18.62 -9.68 -10.60
C HIS A 497 18.13 -10.97 -11.30
N PRO A 498 16.81 -11.14 -11.50
CA PRO A 498 15.70 -10.26 -11.16
C PRO A 498 15.36 -10.21 -9.65
N THR A 499 14.68 -9.16 -9.24
CA THR A 499 14.10 -9.04 -7.89
C THR A 499 13.08 -10.15 -7.65
N ASP A 500 13.03 -10.71 -6.45
CA ASP A 500 12.07 -11.77 -6.11
C ASP A 500 10.66 -11.22 -5.90
N VAL A 501 10.53 -10.18 -5.09
CA VAL A 501 9.25 -9.53 -4.79
C VAL A 501 9.41 -8.03 -4.89
N LEU A 502 8.51 -7.41 -5.62
CA LEU A 502 8.29 -5.96 -5.60
C LEU A 502 7.06 -5.67 -4.76
N VAL A 503 7.19 -4.85 -3.73
CA VAL A 503 6.07 -4.42 -2.88
C VAL A 503 5.69 -3.00 -3.26
N THR A 504 4.46 -2.78 -3.68
CA THR A 504 4.01 -1.48 -4.20
C THR A 504 2.54 -1.21 -3.89
N GLY A 505 2.18 0.07 -3.81
CA GLY A 505 0.78 0.48 -3.87
C GLY A 505 0.22 0.30 -5.29
N PHE A 506 -1.10 0.19 -5.40
CA PHE A 506 -1.76 0.03 -6.69
C PHE A 506 -1.65 1.29 -7.59
N ASP A 507 -1.47 2.45 -6.96
CA ASP A 507 -1.44 3.77 -7.62
C ASP A 507 -0.24 3.99 -8.55
N ILE A 508 0.84 3.22 -8.39
CA ILE A 508 2.04 3.32 -9.21
C ILE A 508 2.30 2.09 -10.08
N ILE A 509 1.31 1.24 -10.29
CA ILE A 509 1.45 0.06 -11.17
C ILE A 509 1.81 0.51 -12.59
N PHE A 510 1.13 1.49 -13.14
CA PHE A 510 1.42 2.00 -14.47
C PHE A 510 2.71 2.83 -14.50
N PHE A 511 2.88 3.77 -13.59
CA PHE A 511 4.02 4.68 -13.57
C PHE A 511 5.36 3.96 -13.38
N TRP A 512 5.37 2.98 -12.49
CA TRP A 512 6.62 2.34 -12.07
C TRP A 512 6.71 0.88 -12.47
N VAL A 513 5.74 0.06 -12.08
CA VAL A 513 5.78 -1.39 -12.33
C VAL A 513 5.80 -1.71 -13.81
N ALA A 514 4.87 -1.17 -14.58
CA ALA A 514 4.78 -1.39 -16.02
C ALA A 514 6.03 -0.90 -16.76
N ARG A 515 6.53 0.28 -16.39
CA ARG A 515 7.74 0.86 -16.99
C ARG A 515 8.98 0.08 -16.65
N MET A 516 9.11 -0.43 -15.42
CA MET A 516 10.20 -1.35 -15.08
C MET A 516 10.16 -2.63 -15.89
N ILE A 517 8.99 -3.20 -16.10
CA ILE A 517 8.85 -4.42 -16.93
C ILE A 517 9.29 -4.13 -18.37
N MET A 518 8.81 -3.05 -18.96
CA MET A 518 9.18 -2.64 -20.32
C MET A 518 10.67 -2.42 -20.48
N LEU A 519 11.26 -1.63 -19.59
CA LEU A 519 12.69 -1.25 -19.72
C LEU A 519 13.62 -2.41 -19.38
N SER A 520 13.33 -3.18 -18.35
CA SER A 520 14.16 -4.32 -17.97
C SER A 520 14.15 -5.41 -19.05
N THR A 521 12.99 -5.79 -19.54
CA THR A 521 12.87 -6.82 -20.59
C THR A 521 13.60 -6.42 -21.86
N HIS A 522 13.58 -5.15 -22.23
CA HIS A 522 14.27 -4.66 -23.41
C HIS A 522 15.79 -4.51 -23.21
N LEU A 523 16.19 -3.86 -22.12
CA LEU A 523 17.60 -3.49 -21.91
C LEU A 523 18.46 -4.63 -21.36
N THR A 524 17.89 -5.52 -20.54
CA THR A 524 18.61 -6.65 -19.93
C THR A 524 18.24 -8.01 -20.52
N GLY A 525 17.15 -8.12 -21.23
CA GLY A 525 16.59 -9.38 -21.68
C GLY A 525 15.95 -10.22 -20.57
N GLN A 526 15.83 -9.66 -19.36
CA GLN A 526 15.26 -10.33 -18.19
C GLN A 526 14.07 -9.56 -17.64
N ILE A 527 13.12 -10.27 -17.02
CA ILE A 527 12.08 -9.64 -16.21
C ILE A 527 12.71 -8.89 -15.04
N PRO A 528 12.12 -7.79 -14.56
CA PRO A 528 12.69 -7.04 -13.44
C PRO A 528 12.44 -7.70 -12.08
N PHE A 529 11.32 -8.41 -11.93
CA PHE A 529 10.88 -9.06 -10.69
C PHE A 529 9.95 -10.23 -11.01
N LYS A 530 9.86 -11.17 -10.09
CA LYS A 530 9.06 -12.40 -10.24
C LYS A 530 7.63 -12.22 -9.73
N THR A 531 7.47 -11.56 -8.58
CA THR A 531 6.18 -11.32 -7.94
C THR A 531 6.00 -9.84 -7.65
N VAL A 532 4.81 -9.32 -7.94
CA VAL A 532 4.39 -7.96 -7.57
C VAL A 532 3.32 -8.08 -6.51
N TYR A 533 3.68 -7.77 -5.26
CA TYR A 533 2.72 -7.65 -4.18
C TYR A 533 2.14 -6.25 -4.18
N VAL A 534 0.83 -6.15 -4.41
CA VAL A 534 0.11 -4.88 -4.51
C VAL A 534 -0.73 -4.68 -3.27
N HIS A 535 -0.52 -3.57 -2.58
CA HIS A 535 -1.32 -3.19 -1.41
C HIS A 535 -2.16 -1.94 -1.68
N GLY A 536 -3.19 -1.76 -0.86
CA GLY A 536 -4.01 -0.55 -0.86
C GLY A 536 -3.28 0.64 -0.25
N LEU A 537 -3.90 1.81 -0.33
CA LEU A 537 -3.39 3.01 0.30
C LEU A 537 -3.76 3.05 1.78
N VAL A 538 -2.86 3.61 2.59
CA VAL A 538 -3.14 3.87 4.01
C VAL A 538 -3.95 5.17 4.11
N ARG A 539 -5.15 5.05 4.66
CA ARG A 539 -6.09 6.15 4.84
C ARG A 539 -6.24 6.48 6.32
N ASP A 540 -6.73 7.68 6.62
CA ASP A 540 -7.01 8.08 8.00
C ASP A 540 -8.19 7.30 8.62
N ALA A 541 -8.49 7.57 9.88
CA ALA A 541 -9.57 6.89 10.61
C ALA A 541 -10.96 7.09 9.98
N GLN A 542 -11.16 8.17 9.22
CA GLN A 542 -12.39 8.47 8.49
C GLN A 542 -12.39 7.89 7.06
N GLY A 543 -11.34 7.18 6.67
CA GLY A 543 -11.20 6.58 5.35
C GLY A 543 -10.77 7.56 4.25
N GLN A 544 -10.26 8.73 4.60
CA GLN A 544 -9.78 9.72 3.64
C GLN A 544 -8.28 9.54 3.34
N LYS A 545 -7.91 9.84 2.10
CA LYS A 545 -6.51 9.86 1.69
C LYS A 545 -5.74 10.89 2.53
N MET A 546 -4.60 10.46 3.10
CA MET A 546 -3.71 11.34 3.84
C MET A 546 -2.97 12.27 2.88
N SER A 547 -3.02 13.56 3.13
CA SER A 547 -2.27 14.56 2.37
C SER A 547 -1.91 15.76 3.24
N LYS A 548 -0.81 16.43 2.89
CA LYS A 548 -0.39 17.66 3.60
C LYS A 548 -1.45 18.76 3.49
N SER A 549 -2.12 18.84 2.35
CA SER A 549 -3.18 19.84 2.13
C SER A 549 -4.41 19.64 3.01
N LYS A 550 -4.72 18.40 3.38
CA LYS A 550 -5.84 18.07 4.29
C LYS A 550 -5.43 18.12 5.76
N GLY A 551 -4.12 18.18 6.07
CA GLY A 551 -3.60 18.22 7.42
C GLY A 551 -3.82 16.92 8.23
N ASN A 552 -4.07 15.80 7.56
CA ASN A 552 -4.33 14.50 8.18
C ASN A 552 -3.15 13.52 8.05
N VAL A 553 -1.99 13.98 7.63
CA VAL A 553 -0.78 13.14 7.52
C VAL A 553 -0.26 12.83 8.92
N LEU A 554 0.08 11.55 9.13
CA LEU A 554 0.79 11.08 10.32
C LEU A 554 2.20 10.64 9.92
N ASP A 555 3.20 11.09 10.68
CA ASP A 555 4.56 10.59 10.61
C ASP A 555 4.64 9.30 11.45
N PRO A 556 5.13 8.18 10.90
CA PRO A 556 5.27 6.95 11.67
C PRO A 556 6.10 7.13 12.95
N LEU A 557 7.12 7.98 12.93
CA LEU A 557 7.94 8.23 14.10
C LEU A 557 7.21 8.95 15.23
N ASP A 558 6.19 9.74 14.92
CA ASP A 558 5.37 10.37 15.96
C ASP A 558 4.54 9.35 16.72
N ILE A 559 4.22 8.22 16.12
CA ILE A 559 3.55 7.09 16.78
C ILE A 559 4.58 6.26 17.56
N VAL A 560 5.75 6.06 17.01
CA VAL A 560 6.83 5.29 17.65
C VAL A 560 7.35 6.01 18.89
N ASP A 561 7.72 7.27 18.74
CA ASP A 561 8.39 8.07 19.78
C ASP A 561 7.44 8.92 20.62
N GLY A 562 6.22 9.12 20.14
CA GLY A 562 5.27 10.06 20.71
C GLY A 562 5.56 11.50 20.25
N ILE A 563 4.57 12.35 20.36
CA ILE A 563 4.67 13.78 20.06
C ILE A 563 3.68 14.57 20.90
N GLU A 564 4.13 15.72 21.42
CA GLU A 564 3.26 16.63 22.15
C GLU A 564 2.30 17.36 21.19
N LEU A 565 1.12 17.71 21.67
CA LEU A 565 0.09 18.38 20.87
C LEU A 565 0.61 19.66 20.18
N GLU A 566 1.31 20.51 20.92
CA GLU A 566 1.86 21.76 20.37
C GLU A 566 2.79 21.52 19.19
N THR A 567 3.70 20.56 19.32
CA THR A 567 4.64 20.18 18.26
C THR A 567 3.90 19.57 17.07
N LEU A 568 2.88 18.76 17.31
CA LEU A 568 2.07 18.14 16.25
C LEU A 568 1.28 19.23 15.47
N LEU A 569 0.70 20.20 16.17
CA LEU A 569 0.01 21.32 15.55
C LEU A 569 0.95 22.12 14.65
N GLN A 570 2.14 22.45 15.15
CA GLN A 570 3.15 23.17 14.38
C GLN A 570 3.57 22.36 13.13
N LYS A 571 3.77 21.07 13.28
CA LYS A 571 4.15 20.16 12.19
C LYS A 571 3.08 20.08 11.08
N ARG A 572 1.80 20.00 11.46
CA ARG A 572 0.67 19.91 10.54
C ARG A 572 0.28 21.22 9.87
N THR A 573 0.60 22.36 10.48
CA THR A 573 0.21 23.69 10.00
C THR A 573 1.36 24.48 9.38
N SER A 574 2.60 24.00 9.42
CA SER A 574 3.75 24.66 8.79
C SER A 574 3.90 24.26 7.32
N GLY A 575 4.36 25.20 6.50
CA GLY A 575 4.66 24.96 5.09
C GLY A 575 3.45 24.58 4.23
N MET A 576 2.28 25.01 4.61
CA MET A 576 1.03 24.69 3.91
C MET A 576 0.93 25.42 2.57
N MET A 577 0.39 24.71 1.57
CA MET A 577 0.05 25.28 0.26
C MET A 577 -1.10 26.32 0.35
N GLN A 578 -2.02 26.13 1.30
CA GLN A 578 -3.16 27.01 1.54
C GLN A 578 -3.19 27.43 3.01
N PRO A 579 -2.53 28.54 3.37
CA PRO A 579 -2.46 29.01 4.77
C PRO A 579 -3.82 29.23 5.43
N LYS A 580 -4.87 29.48 4.63
CA LYS A 580 -6.25 29.69 5.11
C LYS A 580 -6.85 28.46 5.82
N LEU A 581 -6.31 27.25 5.57
CA LEU A 581 -6.79 26.02 6.18
C LEU A 581 -6.15 25.73 7.54
N ALA A 582 -5.16 26.50 7.98
CA ALA A 582 -4.41 26.26 9.21
C ALA A 582 -5.29 26.14 10.46
N GLU A 583 -6.26 27.05 10.62
CA GLU A 583 -7.18 27.04 11.78
C GLU A 583 -8.07 25.79 11.79
N LYS A 584 -8.59 25.39 10.63
CA LYS A 584 -9.41 24.20 10.49
C LYS A 584 -8.60 22.94 10.83
N ILE A 585 -7.39 22.83 10.31
CA ILE A 585 -6.48 21.72 10.57
C ILE A 585 -6.09 21.66 12.04
N ALA A 586 -5.77 22.81 12.66
CA ALA A 586 -5.47 22.89 14.09
C ALA A 586 -6.65 22.42 14.94
N LYS A 587 -7.86 22.83 14.62
CA LYS A 587 -9.08 22.40 15.33
C LYS A 587 -9.33 20.90 15.20
N GLN A 588 -9.19 20.35 14.01
CA GLN A 588 -9.35 18.92 13.77
C GLN A 588 -8.26 18.10 14.51
N THR A 589 -7.04 18.56 14.50
CA THR A 589 -5.91 17.90 15.19
C THR A 589 -6.12 17.90 16.71
N LYS A 590 -6.57 19.01 17.30
CA LYS A 590 -6.91 19.06 18.75
C LYS A 590 -8.05 18.13 19.12
N ALA A 591 -9.04 17.96 18.25
CA ALA A 591 -10.15 17.05 18.45
C ALA A 591 -9.72 15.58 18.38
N GLU A 592 -8.84 15.24 17.45
CA GLU A 592 -8.37 13.88 17.22
C GLU A 592 -7.29 13.47 18.26
N PHE A 593 -6.38 14.35 18.59
CA PHE A 593 -5.26 14.12 19.51
C PHE A 593 -5.19 15.18 20.61
N PRO A 594 -6.14 15.21 21.53
CA PRO A 594 -6.23 16.28 22.54
C PRO A 594 -5.00 16.39 23.46
N GLU A 595 -4.26 15.30 23.64
CA GLU A 595 -3.05 15.23 24.46
C GLU A 595 -1.80 14.88 23.65
N GLY A 596 -1.86 15.04 22.32
CA GLY A 596 -0.82 14.59 21.44
C GLY A 596 -0.88 13.08 21.18
N ILE A 597 0.23 12.47 20.85
CA ILE A 597 0.34 11.03 20.57
C ILE A 597 1.33 10.43 21.57
N ALA A 598 0.90 9.38 22.28
CA ALA A 598 1.77 8.64 23.19
C ALA A 598 2.84 7.85 22.40
N SER A 599 3.92 7.50 23.08
CA SER A 599 4.95 6.62 22.52
C SER A 599 4.50 5.16 22.56
N TYR A 600 4.38 4.53 21.40
CA TYR A 600 3.94 3.14 21.30
C TYR A 600 5.09 2.15 21.02
N GLY A 601 6.21 2.63 20.52
CA GLY A 601 7.34 1.80 20.08
C GLY A 601 7.17 1.28 18.64
N THR A 602 8.28 0.86 18.06
CA THR A 602 8.34 0.41 16.66
C THR A 602 7.64 -0.93 16.45
N ASP A 603 7.82 -1.89 17.37
CA ASP A 603 7.24 -3.23 17.22
C ASP A 603 5.72 -3.22 17.18
N ALA A 604 5.09 -2.40 18.02
CA ALA A 604 3.64 -2.25 18.05
C ALA A 604 3.11 -1.69 16.72
N LEU A 605 3.78 -0.68 16.15
CA LEU A 605 3.41 -0.09 14.87
C LEU A 605 3.58 -1.09 13.72
N ARG A 606 4.71 -1.79 13.66
CA ARG A 606 5.00 -2.80 12.64
C ARG A 606 3.99 -3.93 12.67
N PHE A 607 3.66 -4.43 13.86
CA PHE A 607 2.66 -5.48 14.01
C PHE A 607 1.27 -5.01 13.57
N THR A 608 0.93 -3.76 13.86
CA THR A 608 -0.31 -3.13 13.38
C THR A 608 -0.36 -3.14 11.85
N PHE A 609 0.69 -2.70 11.18
CA PHE A 609 0.76 -2.70 9.73
C PHE A 609 0.59 -4.11 9.15
N CYS A 610 1.30 -5.09 9.69
CA CYS A 610 1.18 -6.48 9.22
C CYS A 610 -0.24 -7.02 9.43
N SER A 611 -0.86 -6.73 10.57
CA SER A 611 -2.23 -7.15 10.86
C SER A 611 -3.28 -6.54 9.94
N LEU A 612 -3.00 -5.37 9.36
CA LEU A 612 -3.87 -4.66 8.43
C LEU A 612 -3.60 -5.05 6.96
N ALA A 613 -2.56 -5.81 6.69
CA ALA A 613 -2.15 -6.20 5.34
C ALA A 613 -3.06 -7.32 4.80
N SER A 614 -4.31 -6.98 4.51
CA SER A 614 -5.27 -7.83 3.83
C SER A 614 -5.15 -7.68 2.30
N THR A 615 -5.93 -8.45 1.55
CA THR A 615 -5.83 -8.54 0.09
C THR A 615 -6.25 -7.25 -0.64
N GLY A 616 -5.31 -6.37 -0.94
CA GLY A 616 -5.45 -5.31 -1.95
C GLY A 616 -6.45 -4.19 -1.68
N ARG A 617 -7.02 -4.11 -0.50
CA ARG A 617 -7.96 -3.05 -0.11
C ARG A 617 -7.23 -1.88 0.53
N ASP A 618 -7.80 -0.68 0.40
CA ASP A 618 -7.35 0.47 1.17
C ASP A 618 -7.39 0.18 2.67
N ILE A 619 -6.36 0.66 3.35
CA ILE A 619 -6.13 0.39 4.77
C ILE A 619 -6.57 1.59 5.57
N LYS A 620 -7.60 1.39 6.37
CA LYS A 620 -8.05 2.39 7.33
C LYS A 620 -7.22 2.26 8.61
N PHE A 621 -6.33 3.21 8.84
CA PHE A 621 -5.43 3.19 9.99
C PHE A 621 -6.20 3.48 11.29
N ASP A 622 -5.97 2.64 12.30
CA ASP A 622 -6.64 2.70 13.59
C ASP A 622 -5.62 2.76 14.74
N MET A 623 -5.57 3.89 15.44
CA MET A 623 -4.70 4.08 16.60
C MET A 623 -5.04 3.12 17.75
N GLY A 624 -6.28 2.70 17.88
CA GLY A 624 -6.69 1.71 18.88
C GLY A 624 -6.00 0.36 18.71
N ARG A 625 -5.72 -0.03 17.47
CA ARG A 625 -4.94 -1.25 17.19
C ARG A 625 -3.49 -1.12 17.60
N VAL A 626 -2.89 0.04 17.41
CA VAL A 626 -1.50 0.28 17.86
C VAL A 626 -1.41 0.13 19.37
N GLU A 627 -2.34 0.70 20.10
CA GLU A 627 -2.43 0.54 21.56
C GLU A 627 -2.61 -0.92 21.96
N GLY A 628 -3.50 -1.64 21.27
CA GLY A 628 -3.70 -3.08 21.47
C GLY A 628 -2.42 -3.89 21.29
N TYR A 629 -1.64 -3.60 20.27
CA TYR A 629 -0.38 -4.31 20.03
C TYR A 629 0.76 -3.82 20.90
N ARG A 630 0.72 -2.60 21.42
CA ARG A 630 1.60 -2.20 22.54
C ARG A 630 1.33 -3.07 23.76
N ASN A 631 0.07 -3.30 24.09
CA ASN A 631 -0.31 -4.19 25.17
C ASN A 631 0.14 -5.64 24.90
N PHE A 632 0.14 -6.06 23.67
CA PHE A 632 0.70 -7.35 23.26
C PHE A 632 2.21 -7.41 23.52
N CYS A 633 2.96 -6.38 23.19
CA CYS A 633 4.38 -6.29 23.53
C CYS A 633 4.60 -6.38 25.06
N ASN A 634 3.81 -5.67 25.84
CA ASN A 634 3.86 -5.75 27.30
C ASN A 634 3.54 -7.16 27.80
N LYS A 635 2.59 -7.84 27.19
CA LYS A 635 2.23 -9.22 27.50
C LYS A 635 3.39 -10.18 27.26
N ILE A 636 4.06 -10.06 26.12
CA ILE A 636 5.26 -10.86 25.79
C ILE A 636 6.36 -10.59 26.80
N TRP A 637 6.59 -9.34 27.15
CA TRP A 637 7.60 -8.93 28.12
C TRP A 637 7.35 -9.53 29.51
N ASN A 638 6.11 -9.46 29.96
CA ASN A 638 5.73 -10.04 31.26
C ASN A 638 5.82 -11.56 31.27
N ALA A 639 5.43 -12.20 30.17
CA ALA A 639 5.60 -13.64 29.99
C ALA A 639 7.07 -14.06 30.06
N ALA A 640 7.94 -13.32 29.39
CA ALA A 640 9.39 -13.56 29.44
C ALA A 640 9.94 -13.40 30.86
N ASN A 641 9.52 -12.38 31.58
CA ASN A 641 9.91 -12.20 33.01
C ASN A 641 9.48 -13.40 33.86
N PHE A 642 8.26 -13.87 33.67
CA PHE A 642 7.79 -15.09 34.38
C PHE A 642 8.67 -16.31 34.05
N VAL A 643 8.99 -16.51 32.78
CA VAL A 643 9.85 -17.61 32.33
C VAL A 643 11.22 -17.52 32.99
N PHE A 644 11.84 -16.35 33.02
CA PHE A 644 13.15 -16.14 33.61
C PHE A 644 13.15 -16.35 35.12
N GLU A 645 12.14 -15.87 35.81
CA GLU A 645 11.99 -16.11 37.25
C GLU A 645 11.91 -17.59 37.62
N ASN A 646 11.35 -18.41 36.76
CA ASN A 646 11.14 -19.83 36.98
C ASN A 646 12.21 -20.74 36.39
N THR A 647 13.13 -20.22 35.57
CA THR A 647 14.09 -21.03 34.82
C THR A 647 15.56 -20.61 35.02
N GLU A 648 15.84 -19.32 35.25
CA GLU A 648 17.24 -18.89 35.48
C GLU A 648 17.87 -19.51 36.74
N GLY A 649 19.08 -20.03 36.59
CA GLY A 649 19.79 -20.71 37.66
C GLY A 649 19.23 -22.09 37.97
N LYS A 650 18.27 -22.60 37.21
CA LYS A 650 17.65 -23.92 37.36
C LYS A 650 17.93 -24.80 36.14
N ASP A 651 17.77 -26.11 36.33
CA ASP A 651 17.97 -27.08 35.27
C ASP A 651 16.85 -26.98 34.25
N THR A 652 17.19 -26.64 33.00
CA THR A 652 16.28 -26.54 31.82
C THR A 652 16.50 -27.68 30.83
N GLY A 653 17.23 -28.72 31.22
CA GLY A 653 17.47 -29.88 30.35
C GLY A 653 18.52 -29.66 29.26
N VAL A 654 19.33 -28.61 29.35
CA VAL A 654 20.38 -28.30 28.37
C VAL A 654 21.50 -29.35 28.39
N GLY A 655 21.77 -29.93 29.56
CA GLY A 655 22.79 -30.96 29.75
C GLY A 655 22.42 -32.35 29.20
N GLY A 656 21.21 -32.54 28.71
CA GLY A 656 20.75 -33.81 28.15
C GLY A 656 20.20 -34.80 29.15
N GLU A 657 19.97 -34.38 30.42
CA GLU A 657 19.33 -35.21 31.42
C GLU A 657 17.90 -35.59 31.04
N ALA A 658 17.40 -36.72 31.55
CA ALA A 658 16.07 -37.20 31.25
C ALA A 658 14.98 -36.19 31.64
N VAL A 659 14.00 -36.04 30.78
CA VAL A 659 12.82 -35.18 30.99
C VAL A 659 11.55 -36.01 30.90
N GLU A 660 10.55 -35.63 31.68
CA GLU A 660 9.19 -36.14 31.57
C GLU A 660 8.29 -34.96 31.17
N LEU A 661 7.66 -35.09 29.99
CA LEU A 661 6.73 -34.09 29.48
C LEU A 661 5.31 -34.40 29.93
N SER A 662 4.63 -33.45 30.57
CA SER A 662 3.21 -33.57 30.89
C SER A 662 2.36 -33.42 29.63
N SER A 663 1.08 -33.76 29.72
CA SER A 663 0.12 -33.53 28.64
C SER A 663 0.03 -32.03 28.29
N VAL A 664 0.17 -31.16 29.29
CA VAL A 664 0.22 -29.69 29.08
C VAL A 664 1.44 -29.29 28.25
N ASP A 665 2.61 -29.85 28.55
CA ASP A 665 3.84 -29.60 27.79
C ASP A 665 3.71 -30.09 26.34
N ARG A 666 3.20 -31.32 26.16
CA ARG A 666 3.00 -31.89 24.83
C ARG A 666 1.97 -31.12 24.03
N TRP A 667 0.90 -30.65 24.68
CA TRP A 667 -0.11 -29.81 24.04
C TRP A 667 0.48 -28.51 23.48
N ILE A 668 1.25 -27.75 24.29
CA ILE A 668 1.80 -26.48 23.82
C ILE A 668 2.84 -26.67 22.71
N ILE A 669 3.61 -27.75 22.76
CA ILE A 669 4.54 -28.13 21.71
C ILE A 669 3.77 -28.43 20.41
N SER A 670 2.68 -29.18 20.48
CA SER A 670 1.81 -29.48 19.35
C SER A 670 1.16 -28.21 18.76
N SER A 671 0.63 -27.35 19.65
CA SER A 671 0.06 -26.06 19.26
C SER A 671 1.09 -25.16 18.56
N LEU A 672 2.33 -25.15 19.05
CA LEU A 672 3.43 -24.42 18.41
C LEU A 672 3.70 -24.95 17.00
N GLN A 673 3.74 -26.27 16.82
CA GLN A 673 3.94 -26.86 15.50
C GLN A 673 2.86 -26.44 14.50
N ARG A 674 1.60 -26.44 14.92
CA ARG A 674 0.50 -25.97 14.08
C ARG A 674 0.65 -24.48 13.72
N THR A 675 1.09 -23.69 14.67
CA THR A 675 1.35 -22.25 14.47
C THR A 675 2.53 -22.04 13.51
N GLU A 676 3.60 -22.79 13.63
CA GLU A 676 4.74 -22.75 12.68
C GLU A 676 4.28 -23.02 11.25
N ALA A 677 3.50 -24.09 11.07
CA ALA A 677 2.94 -24.44 9.76
C ALA A 677 2.03 -23.35 9.21
N GLU A 678 1.14 -22.79 10.04
CA GLU A 678 0.20 -21.75 9.64
C GLU A 678 0.89 -20.43 9.28
N VAL A 679 1.81 -19.98 10.12
CA VAL A 679 2.58 -18.73 9.86
C VAL A 679 3.36 -18.84 8.56
N ASN A 680 4.06 -19.96 8.35
CA ASN A 680 4.82 -20.19 7.14
C ASN A 680 3.91 -20.23 5.90
N ARG A 681 2.79 -20.93 5.98
CA ARG A 681 1.82 -21.01 4.88
C ARG A 681 1.27 -19.66 4.50
N GLN A 682 0.92 -18.82 5.50
CA GLN A 682 0.37 -17.49 5.25
C GLN A 682 1.42 -16.50 4.73
N LEU A 683 2.67 -16.59 5.18
CA LEU A 683 3.77 -15.81 4.61
C LEU A 683 4.03 -16.18 3.15
N GLU A 684 4.02 -17.48 2.81
CA GLU A 684 4.14 -17.92 1.41
C GLU A 684 2.99 -17.43 0.53
N ALA A 685 1.80 -17.26 1.10
CA ALA A 685 0.61 -16.73 0.42
C ALA A 685 0.51 -15.20 0.45
N PHE A 686 1.50 -14.50 0.98
CA PHE A 686 1.48 -13.04 1.17
C PHE A 686 0.29 -12.55 2.02
N ARG A 687 -0.18 -13.38 2.95
CA ARG A 687 -1.23 -13.07 3.89
C ARG A 687 -0.63 -12.71 5.26
N PHE A 688 -0.02 -11.55 5.32
CA PHE A 688 0.64 -11.04 6.53
C PHE A 688 -0.35 -10.87 7.69
N ASP A 689 -1.57 -10.49 7.39
CA ASP A 689 -2.67 -10.37 8.35
C ASP A 689 -2.98 -11.71 9.04
N LEU A 690 -3.08 -12.78 8.28
CA LEU A 690 -3.36 -14.11 8.81
C LEU A 690 -2.14 -14.71 9.52
N ALA A 691 -0.94 -14.44 9.06
CA ALA A 691 0.29 -14.84 9.75
C ALA A 691 0.41 -14.14 11.10
N ALA A 692 0.18 -12.84 11.14
CA ALA A 692 0.17 -12.05 12.39
C ALA A 692 -0.91 -12.52 13.35
N GLN A 693 -2.10 -12.82 12.87
CA GLN A 693 -3.21 -13.33 13.67
C GLN A 693 -2.88 -14.68 14.32
N ALA A 694 -2.34 -15.62 13.54
CA ALA A 694 -1.95 -16.95 14.05
C ALA A 694 -0.90 -16.83 15.14
N LEU A 695 0.09 -15.97 14.95
CA LEU A 695 1.13 -15.69 15.93
C LEU A 695 0.57 -15.04 17.20
N TYR A 696 -0.31 -14.05 17.03
CA TYR A 696 -0.95 -13.37 18.16
C TYR A 696 -1.78 -14.32 19.00
N GLU A 697 -2.64 -15.14 18.37
CA GLU A 697 -3.48 -16.11 19.06
C GLU A 697 -2.64 -17.15 19.81
N PHE A 698 -1.57 -17.67 19.20
CA PHE A 698 -0.67 -18.60 19.89
C PHE A 698 -0.02 -17.97 21.12
N ILE A 699 0.60 -16.81 20.97
CA ILE A 699 1.36 -16.19 22.07
C ILE A 699 0.43 -15.67 23.16
N TRP A 700 -0.60 -14.94 22.79
CA TRP A 700 -1.51 -14.31 23.76
C TRP A 700 -2.41 -15.33 24.44
N ASP A 701 -3.12 -16.15 23.66
CA ASP A 701 -4.14 -17.07 24.19
C ASP A 701 -3.54 -18.39 24.67
N GLU A 702 -2.82 -19.10 23.80
CA GLU A 702 -2.34 -20.45 24.13
C GLU A 702 -1.17 -20.40 25.14
N TYR A 703 -0.15 -19.62 24.86
CA TYR A 703 1.04 -19.57 25.69
C TYR A 703 0.83 -18.74 26.94
N CYS A 704 0.50 -17.46 26.81
CA CYS A 704 0.40 -16.56 27.97
C CYS A 704 -0.85 -16.82 28.82
N ALA A 705 -2.04 -16.92 28.22
CA ALA A 705 -3.28 -17.06 28.97
C ALA A 705 -3.46 -18.46 29.58
N TRP A 706 -3.04 -19.51 28.89
CA TRP A 706 -3.24 -20.88 29.35
C TRP A 706 -1.97 -21.57 29.81
N TYR A 707 -0.96 -21.71 28.94
CA TYR A 707 0.21 -22.52 29.26
C TYR A 707 0.93 -22.05 30.52
N LEU A 708 1.18 -20.74 30.65
CA LEU A 708 1.86 -20.19 31.82
C LEU A 708 1.08 -20.43 33.12
N GLU A 709 -0.24 -20.45 33.06
CA GLU A 709 -1.06 -20.79 34.24
C GLU A 709 -1.08 -22.29 34.54
N LEU A 710 -1.21 -23.10 33.49
CA LEU A 710 -1.28 -24.56 33.61
C LEU A 710 0.02 -25.20 34.14
N VAL A 711 1.16 -24.56 33.99
CA VAL A 711 2.45 -25.08 34.47
C VAL A 711 2.81 -24.67 35.90
N LYS A 712 2.16 -23.67 36.48
CA LYS A 712 2.43 -23.22 37.85
C LYS A 712 2.33 -24.36 38.85
N PRO A 713 1.35 -25.27 38.83
CA PRO A 713 1.28 -26.39 39.72
C PRO A 713 2.53 -27.28 39.74
N VAL A 714 3.13 -27.52 38.59
CA VAL A 714 4.34 -28.34 38.48
C VAL A 714 5.59 -27.56 38.91
N LEU A 715 5.72 -26.32 38.47
CA LEU A 715 6.89 -25.48 38.76
C LEU A 715 7.05 -25.19 40.25
N TRP A 716 5.94 -25.08 40.95
CA TRP A 716 5.91 -24.70 42.37
C TRP A 716 5.61 -25.87 43.34
N ASP A 717 5.56 -27.10 42.82
CA ASP A 717 5.38 -28.31 43.60
C ASP A 717 6.75 -28.88 44.01
N GLU A 718 7.06 -28.78 45.29
CA GLU A 718 8.30 -29.34 45.86
C GLU A 718 8.38 -30.86 45.77
N ASN A 719 7.24 -31.53 45.60
CA ASN A 719 7.15 -32.98 45.50
C ASN A 719 7.16 -33.49 44.02
N ALA A 720 7.14 -32.62 43.04
CA ALA A 720 7.25 -33.02 41.65
C ALA A 720 8.63 -33.63 41.35
N SER A 721 8.68 -34.65 40.51
CA SER A 721 9.97 -35.26 40.13
C SER A 721 10.89 -34.27 39.43
N ALA A 722 12.19 -34.47 39.56
CA ALA A 722 13.19 -33.64 38.89
C ALA A 722 13.03 -33.70 37.36
N GLU A 723 12.72 -34.88 36.82
CA GLU A 723 12.46 -35.06 35.37
C GLU A 723 11.27 -34.27 34.89
N ARG A 724 10.21 -34.21 35.68
CA ARG A 724 8.98 -33.48 35.35
C ARG A 724 9.17 -31.97 35.38
N GLN A 725 9.80 -31.47 36.43
CA GLN A 725 10.15 -30.04 36.54
C GLN A 725 11.10 -29.62 35.43
N ARG A 726 12.10 -30.44 35.15
CA ARG A 726 13.05 -30.20 34.06
C ARG A 726 12.34 -30.17 32.70
N GLY A 727 11.41 -31.12 32.44
CA GLY A 727 10.63 -31.17 31.23
C GLY A 727 9.78 -29.94 31.02
N THR A 728 9.13 -29.45 32.05
CA THR A 728 8.32 -28.22 32.02
C THR A 728 9.19 -26.98 31.84
N ARG A 729 10.31 -26.83 32.52
CA ARG A 729 11.24 -25.71 32.33
C ARG A 729 11.82 -25.72 30.90
N ARG A 730 12.21 -26.87 30.40
CA ARG A 730 12.68 -27.03 29.03
C ARG A 730 11.64 -26.60 28.01
N THR A 731 10.39 -26.99 28.22
CA THR A 731 9.28 -26.63 27.33
C THR A 731 9.03 -25.11 27.39
N LEU A 732 8.99 -24.52 28.58
CA LEU A 732 8.84 -23.05 28.77
C LEU A 732 9.85 -22.27 27.94
N VAL A 733 11.13 -22.59 28.04
CA VAL A 733 12.20 -21.83 27.39
C VAL A 733 12.26 -22.12 25.88
N ARG A 734 12.06 -23.38 25.48
CA ARG A 734 12.13 -23.76 24.07
C ARG A 734 10.95 -23.21 23.25
N VAL A 735 9.75 -23.23 23.83
CA VAL A 735 8.56 -22.66 23.18
C VAL A 735 8.67 -21.15 23.05
N LEU A 736 9.13 -20.48 24.12
CA LEU A 736 9.36 -19.03 24.06
C LEU A 736 10.43 -18.68 23.02
N GLU A 737 11.56 -19.37 23.00
CA GLU A 737 12.65 -19.14 22.06
C GLU A 737 12.17 -19.30 20.61
N THR A 738 11.42 -20.36 20.31
CA THR A 738 10.86 -20.59 18.98
C THR A 738 9.81 -19.56 18.61
N ALA A 739 8.93 -19.20 19.54
CA ALA A 739 7.92 -18.15 19.31
C ALA A 739 8.57 -16.81 18.99
N LEU A 740 9.69 -16.48 19.63
CA LEU A 740 10.46 -15.27 19.35
C LEU A 740 11.04 -15.28 17.93
N ARG A 741 11.51 -16.44 17.46
CA ARG A 741 11.98 -16.57 16.07
C ARG A 741 10.85 -16.39 15.06
N LEU A 742 9.66 -16.94 15.33
CA LEU A 742 8.48 -16.73 14.50
C LEU A 742 8.00 -15.26 14.49
N ALA A 743 8.10 -14.58 15.62
CA ALA A 743 7.66 -13.20 15.79
C ALA A 743 8.67 -12.18 15.26
N HIS A 744 9.94 -12.55 15.14
CA HIS A 744 11.02 -11.62 14.79
C HIS A 744 10.78 -10.82 13.50
N PRO A 745 10.30 -11.39 12.40
CA PRO A 745 10.02 -10.61 11.20
C PRO A 745 9.01 -9.48 11.42
N PHE A 746 8.09 -9.64 12.35
CA PHE A 746 7.05 -8.65 12.66
C PHE A 746 7.48 -7.67 13.76
N MET A 747 8.18 -8.15 14.77
CA MET A 747 8.58 -7.39 15.97
C MET A 747 10.05 -7.62 16.29
N PRO A 748 10.97 -7.01 15.52
CA PRO A 748 12.38 -7.36 15.60
C PRO A 748 13.07 -6.96 16.91
N PHE A 749 12.64 -5.87 17.56
CA PHE A 749 13.37 -5.32 18.72
C PHE A 749 13.08 -6.07 20.03
N ILE A 750 11.81 -6.23 20.37
CA ILE A 750 11.42 -6.94 21.59
C ILE A 750 11.86 -8.41 21.55
N THR A 751 11.76 -9.03 20.37
CA THR A 751 12.16 -10.41 20.18
C THR A 751 13.66 -10.60 20.34
N GLU A 752 14.46 -9.69 19.80
CA GLU A 752 15.93 -9.72 19.96
C GLU A 752 16.33 -9.57 21.44
N GLU A 753 15.76 -8.60 22.13
CA GLU A 753 16.06 -8.33 23.54
C GLU A 753 15.79 -9.53 24.43
N ILE A 754 14.62 -10.14 24.27
CA ILE A 754 14.24 -11.33 25.06
C ILE A 754 15.07 -12.55 24.65
N TRP A 755 15.31 -12.72 23.34
CA TRP A 755 16.03 -13.86 22.81
C TRP A 755 17.46 -13.97 23.35
N GLN A 756 18.16 -12.84 23.52
CA GLN A 756 19.52 -12.83 24.07
C GLN A 756 19.60 -13.49 25.46
N ARG A 757 18.52 -13.43 26.20
CA ARG A 757 18.45 -13.99 27.55
C ARG A 757 17.88 -15.40 27.60
N VAL A 758 16.92 -15.73 26.75
CA VAL A 758 16.30 -17.06 26.73
C VAL A 758 17.12 -18.09 25.96
N ALA A 759 17.90 -17.69 24.98
CA ALA A 759 18.63 -18.59 24.07
C ALA A 759 19.56 -19.57 24.83
N PRO A 760 20.42 -19.12 25.78
CA PRO A 760 21.26 -20.02 26.55
C PRO A 760 20.46 -21.05 27.33
N LEU A 761 19.32 -20.65 27.89
CA LEU A 761 18.42 -21.53 28.65
C LEU A 761 17.79 -22.61 27.76
N ALA A 762 17.59 -22.31 26.50
CA ALA A 762 17.06 -23.22 25.50
C ALA A 762 18.16 -24.02 24.76
N GLY A 763 19.41 -23.86 25.16
CA GLY A 763 20.56 -24.51 24.50
C GLY A 763 20.87 -23.94 23.12
N LYS A 764 20.52 -22.69 22.86
CA LYS A 764 20.79 -21.96 21.63
C LYS A 764 21.89 -20.92 21.85
N SER A 765 22.65 -20.67 20.80
CA SER A 765 23.73 -19.67 20.82
C SER A 765 23.82 -18.96 19.47
N GLY A 766 24.39 -17.78 19.50
CA GLY A 766 24.58 -16.94 18.31
C GLY A 766 24.60 -15.47 18.66
N PRO A 767 25.13 -14.63 17.76
CA PRO A 767 25.29 -13.20 18.06
C PRO A 767 23.94 -12.45 17.99
N THR A 768 22.99 -12.94 17.22
CA THR A 768 21.72 -12.26 16.99
C THR A 768 20.62 -13.23 16.60
N LEU A 769 19.41 -12.89 16.98
CA LEU A 769 18.20 -13.64 16.60
C LEU A 769 17.98 -13.57 15.08
N MET A 770 18.29 -12.45 14.45
CA MET A 770 18.02 -12.25 13.02
C MET A 770 18.76 -13.21 12.09
N LEU A 771 19.83 -13.85 12.56
CA LEU A 771 20.60 -14.84 11.82
C LEU A 771 20.31 -16.28 12.28
N GLN A 772 19.37 -16.48 13.17
CA GLN A 772 18.97 -17.82 13.62
C GLN A 772 18.09 -18.52 12.57
N PRO A 773 18.11 -19.87 12.53
CA PRO A 773 17.27 -20.62 11.61
C PRO A 773 15.77 -20.38 11.84
N TRP A 774 15.04 -20.24 10.75
CA TRP A 774 13.58 -20.19 10.79
C TRP A 774 13.04 -21.53 11.31
N PRO A 775 12.05 -21.52 12.23
CA PRO A 775 11.46 -22.76 12.73
C PRO A 775 10.80 -23.57 11.61
N GLU A 776 11.11 -24.87 11.60
CA GLU A 776 10.52 -25.79 10.62
C GLU A 776 9.48 -26.68 11.28
N PHE A 777 8.33 -26.80 10.62
CA PHE A 777 7.25 -27.70 11.07
C PHE A 777 7.72 -29.15 11.09
N ASN A 778 7.55 -29.81 12.25
CA ASN A 778 7.83 -31.22 12.41
C ASN A 778 6.55 -31.96 12.83
N PRO A 779 5.92 -32.75 11.94
CA PRO A 779 4.68 -33.45 12.25
C PRO A 779 4.81 -34.49 13.36
N GLU A 780 6.02 -35.00 13.63
CA GLU A 780 6.28 -35.95 14.72
C GLU A 780 6.07 -35.35 16.12
N ARG A 781 6.06 -34.02 16.21
CA ARG A 781 5.81 -33.29 17.46
C ARG A 781 4.34 -32.98 17.70
N LEU A 782 3.47 -33.33 16.77
CA LEU A 782 2.01 -33.22 16.95
C LEU A 782 1.54 -34.29 17.92
N ASP A 783 0.66 -33.90 18.83
CA ASP A 783 0.05 -34.81 19.81
C ASP A 783 -1.44 -34.49 19.93
N GLU A 784 -2.24 -35.10 19.10
CA GLU A 784 -3.70 -34.87 19.02
C GLU A 784 -4.40 -35.28 20.32
N ALA A 785 -3.90 -36.31 21.00
CA ALA A 785 -4.44 -36.76 22.28
C ALA A 785 -4.24 -35.67 23.35
N ALA A 786 -3.04 -35.10 23.45
CA ALA A 786 -2.75 -33.99 24.36
C ALA A 786 -3.57 -32.74 24.03
N GLU A 787 -3.74 -32.43 22.74
CA GLU A 787 -4.60 -31.32 22.30
C GLU A 787 -6.05 -31.52 22.79
N GLY A 788 -6.61 -32.71 22.58
CA GLY A 788 -7.97 -33.04 23.05
C GLY A 788 -8.11 -32.96 24.57
N ASP A 789 -7.11 -33.44 25.28
CA ASP A 789 -7.11 -33.41 26.76
C ASP A 789 -7.08 -31.97 27.32
N ILE A 790 -6.29 -31.10 26.74
CA ILE A 790 -6.17 -29.72 27.21
C ILE A 790 -7.36 -28.87 26.77
N GLU A 791 -7.96 -29.11 25.60
CA GLU A 791 -9.22 -28.48 25.24
C GLU A 791 -10.34 -28.84 26.22
N TRP A 792 -10.37 -30.10 26.69
CA TRP A 792 -11.27 -30.53 27.73
C TRP A 792 -11.00 -29.79 29.06
N VAL A 793 -9.74 -29.67 29.46
CA VAL A 793 -9.32 -28.93 30.69
C VAL A 793 -9.75 -27.47 30.60
N LYS A 794 -9.51 -26.82 29.46
CA LYS A 794 -9.91 -25.42 29.22
C LYS A 794 -11.43 -25.27 29.35
N ALA A 795 -12.19 -26.14 28.67
CA ALA A 795 -13.66 -26.10 28.74
C ALA A 795 -14.19 -26.29 30.16
N PHE A 796 -13.60 -27.22 30.91
CA PHE A 796 -13.92 -27.47 32.31
C PHE A 796 -13.68 -26.21 33.17
N MET A 797 -12.49 -25.62 33.07
CA MET A 797 -12.13 -24.42 33.82
C MET A 797 -12.98 -23.21 33.45
N LEU A 798 -13.27 -23.04 32.17
CA LEU A 798 -14.14 -21.95 31.68
C LEU A 798 -15.57 -22.12 32.20
N GLY A 799 -16.08 -23.36 32.24
CA GLY A 799 -17.38 -23.66 32.80
C GLY A 799 -17.48 -23.26 34.29
N ILE A 800 -16.47 -23.59 35.10
CA ILE A 800 -16.38 -23.22 36.50
C ILE A 800 -16.30 -21.70 36.63
N ARG A 801 -15.45 -21.02 35.86
CA ARG A 801 -15.32 -19.55 35.89
C ARG A 801 -16.63 -18.85 35.52
N GLN A 802 -17.36 -19.38 34.55
CA GLN A 802 -18.65 -18.85 34.15
C GLN A 802 -19.68 -18.98 35.30
N ILE A 803 -19.77 -20.14 35.92
CA ILE A 803 -20.65 -20.36 37.08
C ILE A 803 -20.31 -19.40 38.22
N ARG A 804 -19.03 -19.25 38.53
CA ARG A 804 -18.59 -18.30 39.57
C ARG A 804 -19.00 -16.86 39.27
N GLY A 805 -18.82 -16.43 38.01
CA GLY A 805 -19.18 -15.08 37.57
C GLY A 805 -20.67 -14.81 37.62
N GLU A 806 -21.47 -15.74 37.11
CA GLU A 806 -22.92 -15.59 37.07
C GLU A 806 -23.59 -15.73 38.41
N MET A 807 -23.05 -16.56 39.30
CA MET A 807 -23.52 -16.79 40.65
C MET A 807 -22.84 -15.95 41.72
N ASN A 808 -21.97 -15.03 41.32
CA ASN A 808 -21.21 -14.15 42.19
C ASN A 808 -20.48 -14.91 43.34
N ILE A 809 -19.86 -16.04 42.99
CA ILE A 809 -19.04 -16.84 43.90
C ILE A 809 -17.63 -16.28 43.87
N SER A 810 -17.07 -15.96 45.06
CA SER A 810 -15.71 -15.48 45.17
C SER A 810 -14.70 -16.42 44.48
N MET A 811 -13.77 -15.87 43.73
CA MET A 811 -12.69 -16.64 43.10
C MET A 811 -11.75 -17.30 44.12
N ALA A 812 -11.69 -16.80 45.33
CA ALA A 812 -10.87 -17.37 46.40
C ALA A 812 -11.54 -18.55 47.12
N LYS A 813 -12.87 -18.69 47.01
CA LYS A 813 -13.62 -19.73 47.72
C LYS A 813 -13.44 -21.08 47.04
N ARG A 814 -13.07 -22.11 47.79
CA ARG A 814 -13.02 -23.48 47.29
C ARG A 814 -14.45 -24.04 47.22
N ILE A 815 -14.75 -24.69 46.14
CA ILE A 815 -16.07 -25.29 45.89
C ILE A 815 -15.97 -26.75 45.55
N ASP A 816 -17.02 -27.50 45.84
CA ASP A 816 -17.15 -28.89 45.43
C ASP A 816 -17.77 -28.97 44.03
N VAL A 817 -17.31 -29.93 43.26
CA VAL A 817 -17.82 -30.21 41.90
C VAL A 817 -18.22 -31.68 41.82
N VAL A 818 -19.33 -31.91 41.16
CA VAL A 818 -19.85 -33.26 40.86
C VAL A 818 -19.96 -33.39 39.34
N LEU A 819 -19.49 -34.50 38.78
CA LEU A 819 -19.53 -34.78 37.37
C LEU A 819 -20.64 -35.75 37.01
N GLY A 820 -21.59 -35.34 36.22
CA GLY A 820 -22.67 -36.16 35.70
C GLY A 820 -22.44 -36.56 34.24
N ASN A 821 -22.95 -37.70 33.84
CA ASN A 821 -22.84 -38.23 32.49
C ASN A 821 -21.38 -38.32 31.98
N ALA A 822 -20.47 -38.71 32.87
CA ALA A 822 -19.08 -38.81 32.55
C ALA A 822 -18.77 -40.09 31.73
N SER A 823 -18.21 -39.92 30.53
CA SER A 823 -17.74 -41.05 29.72
C SER A 823 -16.44 -41.62 30.32
N ALA A 824 -16.03 -42.80 29.82
CA ALA A 824 -14.76 -43.39 30.20
C ALA A 824 -13.60 -42.44 29.88
N GLU A 825 -13.67 -41.74 28.76
CA GLU A 825 -12.66 -40.73 28.35
C GLU A 825 -12.64 -39.51 29.29
N ASP A 826 -13.82 -39.02 29.69
CA ASP A 826 -13.92 -37.94 30.70
C ASP A 826 -13.28 -38.34 32.03
N GLN A 827 -13.50 -39.56 32.46
CA GLN A 827 -12.91 -40.09 33.72
C GLN A 827 -11.41 -40.25 33.62
N ARG A 828 -10.90 -40.69 32.48
CA ARG A 828 -9.46 -40.76 32.21
C ARG A 828 -8.81 -39.37 32.27
N ARG A 829 -9.44 -38.39 31.57
CA ARG A 829 -8.97 -37.00 31.56
C ARG A 829 -9.01 -36.39 32.95
N LEU A 830 -10.03 -36.68 33.70
CA LEU A 830 -10.12 -36.27 35.10
C LEU A 830 -8.98 -36.84 35.94
N ALA A 831 -8.74 -38.16 35.85
CA ALA A 831 -7.68 -38.82 36.58
C ALA A 831 -6.30 -38.21 36.30
N ASP A 832 -6.03 -37.90 35.04
CA ASP A 832 -4.78 -37.30 34.59
C ASP A 832 -4.61 -35.84 35.03
N ASN A 833 -5.71 -35.09 35.23
CA ASN A 833 -5.67 -33.63 35.43
C ASN A 833 -6.32 -33.16 36.71
N GLU A 834 -6.78 -34.06 37.59
CA GLU A 834 -7.49 -33.68 38.81
C GLU A 834 -6.70 -32.72 39.74
N PRO A 835 -5.41 -32.93 40.03
CA PRO A 835 -4.64 -32.03 40.86
C PRO A 835 -4.55 -30.62 40.24
N LEU A 836 -4.39 -30.55 38.93
CA LEU A 836 -4.33 -29.32 38.16
C LEU A 836 -5.65 -28.53 38.25
N LEU A 837 -6.78 -29.23 38.02
CA LEU A 837 -8.11 -28.63 38.06
C LEU A 837 -8.44 -28.12 39.48
N LYS A 838 -8.15 -28.94 40.53
CA LYS A 838 -8.36 -28.56 41.93
C LYS A 838 -7.60 -27.28 42.30
N LYS A 839 -6.34 -27.21 41.89
CA LYS A 839 -5.48 -26.08 42.24
C LYS A 839 -5.86 -24.80 41.49
N LEU A 840 -6.05 -24.87 40.19
CA LEU A 840 -6.30 -23.69 39.33
C LEU A 840 -7.75 -23.21 39.38
N ALA A 841 -8.70 -24.10 39.42
CA ALA A 841 -10.12 -23.74 39.53
C ALA A 841 -10.57 -23.55 41.00
N LYS A 842 -9.65 -23.71 41.96
CA LYS A 842 -9.97 -23.60 43.41
C LYS A 842 -11.10 -24.52 43.84
N LEU A 843 -10.93 -25.82 43.55
CA LEU A 843 -11.90 -26.84 43.90
C LEU A 843 -11.49 -27.59 45.15
N GLU A 844 -12.43 -27.83 46.05
CA GLU A 844 -12.23 -28.64 47.24
C GLU A 844 -12.24 -30.13 46.88
N SER A 845 -13.26 -30.54 46.12
CA SER A 845 -13.41 -31.90 45.68
C SER A 845 -14.00 -32.01 44.27
N ILE A 846 -13.69 -33.09 43.56
CA ILE A 846 -14.30 -33.48 42.31
C ILE A 846 -14.78 -34.92 42.45
N ARG A 847 -16.09 -35.15 42.32
CA ARG A 847 -16.70 -36.48 42.45
C ARG A 847 -17.46 -36.84 41.19
N VAL A 848 -17.31 -38.05 40.71
CA VAL A 848 -18.08 -38.60 39.58
C VAL A 848 -19.33 -39.30 40.12
N LEU A 849 -20.51 -38.97 39.57
CA LEU A 849 -21.76 -39.63 39.90
C LEU A 849 -21.73 -41.12 39.49
N GLY A 850 -22.20 -41.95 40.45
CA GLY A 850 -22.39 -43.39 40.16
C GLY A 850 -23.51 -43.63 39.18
N GLN A 851 -23.54 -44.85 38.59
CA GLN A 851 -24.57 -45.27 37.69
C GLN A 851 -25.92 -45.32 38.39
N GLY A 852 -26.92 -44.59 37.91
CA GLY A 852 -28.24 -44.48 38.55
C GLY A 852 -28.31 -43.55 39.78
N GLU A 853 -27.22 -42.85 40.14
CA GLU A 853 -27.21 -41.86 41.20
C GLU A 853 -27.85 -40.57 40.73
N ASP A 854 -28.73 -39.99 41.50
CA ASP A 854 -29.38 -38.74 41.19
C ASP A 854 -28.40 -37.55 41.37
N ALA A 855 -28.38 -36.66 40.39
CA ALA A 855 -27.61 -35.45 40.47
C ALA A 855 -28.15 -34.50 41.57
N PRO A 856 -27.25 -33.86 42.36
CA PRO A 856 -27.68 -32.84 43.30
C PRO A 856 -28.26 -31.63 42.57
N LEU A 857 -29.00 -30.81 43.31
CA LEU A 857 -29.41 -29.50 42.82
C LEU A 857 -28.15 -28.63 42.65
N ALA A 858 -27.85 -28.27 41.41
CA ALA A 858 -26.57 -27.67 41.13
C ALA A 858 -26.63 -26.71 39.93
N ALA A 859 -25.71 -25.71 39.92
CA ALA A 859 -25.38 -24.96 38.72
C ALA A 859 -24.63 -25.89 37.77
N THR A 860 -24.95 -25.83 36.49
CA THR A 860 -24.40 -26.77 35.47
C THR A 860 -23.64 -26.05 34.38
N ALA A 861 -22.50 -26.57 34.05
CA ALA A 861 -21.76 -26.27 32.81
C ALA A 861 -21.58 -27.55 32.01
N LEU A 862 -21.55 -27.46 30.70
CA LEU A 862 -21.38 -28.60 29.82
C LEU A 862 -19.97 -28.59 29.20
N VAL A 863 -19.34 -29.77 29.19
CA VAL A 863 -18.09 -30.02 28.46
C VAL A 863 -18.36 -31.20 27.53
N GLY A 864 -18.79 -30.91 26.30
CA GLY A 864 -19.39 -31.92 25.46
C GLY A 864 -20.68 -32.47 26.11
N ASP A 865 -20.67 -33.77 26.37
CA ASP A 865 -21.76 -34.46 27.06
C ASP A 865 -21.62 -34.50 28.59
N LEU A 866 -20.43 -34.17 29.08
CA LEU A 866 -20.14 -34.12 30.52
C LEU A 866 -20.85 -32.96 31.17
N GLN A 867 -21.51 -33.24 32.28
CA GLN A 867 -22.15 -32.23 33.14
C GLN A 867 -21.21 -31.89 34.30
N VAL A 868 -20.76 -30.64 34.35
CA VAL A 868 -19.97 -30.13 35.50
C VAL A 868 -20.94 -29.42 36.43
N LEU A 869 -21.17 -30.01 37.60
CA LEU A 869 -22.19 -29.60 38.55
C LEU A 869 -21.55 -28.96 39.78
N VAL A 870 -21.97 -27.73 40.08
CA VAL A 870 -21.60 -27.06 41.31
C VAL A 870 -22.79 -27.10 42.25
N PRO A 871 -22.78 -27.92 43.36
CA PRO A 871 -23.93 -28.07 44.23
C PRO A 871 -24.37 -26.73 44.80
N MET A 872 -25.68 -26.48 44.85
CA MET A 872 -26.26 -25.22 45.29
C MET A 872 -26.29 -25.07 46.83
N ALA A 873 -26.11 -26.14 47.58
CA ALA A 873 -26.19 -26.14 49.03
C ALA A 873 -25.31 -25.08 49.66
N GLY A 874 -25.88 -24.01 50.17
CA GLY A 874 -25.18 -22.92 50.83
C GLY A 874 -24.34 -21.98 49.96
N LEU A 875 -24.40 -22.16 48.65
CA LEU A 875 -23.58 -21.42 47.68
C LEU A 875 -24.33 -20.63 46.64
N ILE A 876 -25.47 -21.17 46.16
CA ILE A 876 -26.18 -20.71 44.95
C ILE A 876 -27.67 -20.53 45.27
N ASP A 877 -28.24 -19.44 44.76
CA ASP A 877 -29.65 -19.13 44.78
C ASP A 877 -30.35 -19.85 43.61
N LYS A 878 -31.47 -20.55 43.89
CA LYS A 878 -32.30 -21.25 42.89
C LYS A 878 -32.75 -20.32 41.77
N ASP A 879 -33.24 -19.13 42.11
CA ASP A 879 -33.80 -18.17 41.14
C ASP A 879 -32.67 -17.63 40.22
N ALA A 880 -31.51 -17.37 40.80
CA ALA A 880 -30.35 -16.95 40.06
C ALA A 880 -29.84 -18.03 39.09
N GLU A 881 -29.88 -19.33 39.49
CA GLU A 881 -29.52 -20.44 38.60
C GLU A 881 -30.53 -20.64 37.46
N LEU A 882 -31.83 -20.52 37.73
CA LEU A 882 -32.84 -20.54 36.68
C LEU A 882 -32.64 -19.42 35.67
N ALA A 883 -32.36 -18.20 36.13
CA ALA A 883 -32.08 -17.07 35.26
C ALA A 883 -30.79 -17.33 34.40
N ARG A 884 -29.77 -17.91 34.98
CA ARG A 884 -28.56 -18.31 34.25
C ARG A 884 -28.83 -19.33 33.15
N LEU A 885 -29.58 -20.40 33.49
CA LEU A 885 -29.94 -21.42 32.54
C LEU A 885 -30.82 -20.85 31.41
N ASP A 886 -31.74 -19.97 31.71
CA ASP A 886 -32.59 -19.30 30.70
C ASP A 886 -31.75 -18.46 29.75
N LYS A 887 -30.75 -17.74 30.26
CA LYS A 887 -29.83 -16.95 29.44
C LYS A 887 -29.01 -17.84 28.51
N GLU A 888 -28.47 -18.94 29.02
CA GLU A 888 -27.66 -19.86 28.24
C GLU A 888 -28.48 -20.61 27.17
N ILE A 889 -29.69 -21.02 27.52
CA ILE A 889 -30.67 -21.60 26.59
C ILE A 889 -31.00 -20.61 25.48
N ALA A 890 -31.27 -19.34 25.81
CA ALA A 890 -31.54 -18.29 24.85
C ALA A 890 -30.33 -18.05 23.91
N ARG A 891 -29.12 -18.11 24.43
CA ARG A 891 -27.90 -18.03 23.63
C ARG A 891 -27.81 -19.18 22.60
N LEU A 892 -28.04 -20.41 23.08
CA LEU A 892 -28.05 -21.59 22.20
C LEU A 892 -29.21 -21.56 21.20
N ASP A 893 -30.38 -21.06 21.58
CA ASP A 893 -31.48 -20.82 20.64
C ASP A 893 -31.06 -19.85 19.52
N GLY A 894 -30.40 -18.77 19.85
CA GLY A 894 -29.88 -17.83 18.89
C GLY A 894 -28.83 -18.47 17.96
N GLU A 895 -27.98 -19.33 18.49
CA GLU A 895 -26.98 -20.05 17.72
C GLU A 895 -27.64 -21.08 16.77
N VAL A 896 -28.58 -21.85 17.26
CA VAL A 896 -29.38 -22.81 16.46
C VAL A 896 -30.10 -22.08 15.33
N GLN A 897 -30.72 -20.94 15.61
CA GLN A 897 -31.41 -20.14 14.58
C GLN A 897 -30.44 -19.60 13.55
N ARG A 898 -29.30 -19.07 14.01
CA ARG A 898 -28.26 -18.48 13.14
C ARG A 898 -27.65 -19.53 12.21
N VAL A 899 -27.24 -20.67 12.76
CA VAL A 899 -26.59 -21.75 11.99
C VAL A 899 -27.63 -22.48 11.13
N GLY A 900 -28.82 -22.73 11.67
CA GLY A 900 -29.93 -23.30 10.94
C GLY A 900 -30.40 -22.44 9.77
N GLY A 901 -30.52 -21.13 9.99
CA GLY A 901 -30.81 -20.15 8.94
C GLY A 901 -29.76 -20.11 7.84
N LYS A 902 -28.48 -20.20 8.23
CA LYS A 902 -27.36 -20.26 7.29
C LYS A 902 -27.43 -21.53 6.42
N LEU A 903 -27.71 -22.69 7.03
CA LEU A 903 -27.86 -23.97 6.32
C LEU A 903 -29.15 -24.04 5.51
N ALA A 904 -30.19 -23.29 5.86
CA ALA A 904 -31.44 -23.20 5.09
C ALA A 904 -31.33 -22.27 3.88
N ASN A 905 -30.28 -21.46 3.81
CA ASN A 905 -30.07 -20.55 2.71
C ASN A 905 -29.42 -21.28 1.52
N ALA A 906 -30.22 -21.49 0.47
CA ALA A 906 -29.80 -22.18 -0.76
C ALA A 906 -28.56 -21.49 -1.38
N GLY A 907 -28.48 -20.16 -1.34
CA GLY A 907 -27.35 -19.40 -1.86
C GLY A 907 -26.02 -19.65 -1.12
N PHE A 908 -26.08 -20.05 0.13
CA PHE A 908 -24.91 -20.47 0.90
C PHE A 908 -24.56 -21.94 0.62
N VAL A 909 -25.55 -22.83 0.69
CA VAL A 909 -25.36 -24.29 0.53
C VAL A 909 -24.83 -24.63 -0.87
N ASP A 910 -25.28 -23.92 -1.89
CA ASP A 910 -24.87 -24.16 -3.27
C ASP A 910 -23.47 -23.61 -3.60
N LYS A 911 -22.98 -22.65 -2.83
CA LYS A 911 -21.70 -21.95 -3.10
C LYS A 911 -20.57 -22.29 -2.14
N ALA A 912 -20.88 -22.78 -0.94
CA ALA A 912 -19.86 -23.10 0.05
C ALA A 912 -19.21 -24.46 -0.20
N PRO A 913 -17.92 -24.63 0.11
CA PRO A 913 -17.26 -25.93 0.05
C PRO A 913 -17.94 -26.96 0.94
N PRO A 914 -18.02 -28.25 0.52
CA PRO A 914 -18.69 -29.30 1.32
C PRO A 914 -18.18 -29.40 2.75
N GLN A 915 -16.89 -29.24 2.97
CA GLN A 915 -16.28 -29.25 4.31
C GLN A 915 -16.79 -28.14 5.23
N VAL A 916 -17.09 -26.97 4.68
CA VAL A 916 -17.66 -25.84 5.44
C VAL A 916 -19.10 -26.15 5.83
N ILE A 917 -19.88 -26.75 4.92
CA ILE A 917 -21.25 -27.17 5.16
C ILE A 917 -21.29 -28.23 6.25
N ASP A 918 -20.44 -29.24 6.18
CA ASP A 918 -20.36 -30.31 7.18
C ASP A 918 -19.98 -29.78 8.56
N LYS A 919 -19.04 -28.82 8.61
CA LYS A 919 -18.67 -28.14 9.85
C LYS A 919 -19.82 -27.34 10.45
N GLU A 920 -20.59 -26.64 9.64
CA GLU A 920 -21.77 -25.92 10.11
C GLU A 920 -22.90 -26.87 10.56
N ARG A 921 -23.10 -28.01 9.89
CA ARG A 921 -24.02 -29.06 10.34
C ARG A 921 -23.63 -29.67 11.68
N ALA A 922 -22.34 -29.95 11.87
CA ALA A 922 -21.81 -30.44 13.14
C ALA A 922 -22.03 -29.44 14.28
N LYS A 923 -21.80 -28.15 14.03
CA LYS A 923 -22.08 -27.07 14.99
C LYS A 923 -23.54 -27.00 15.36
N LEU A 924 -24.44 -27.13 14.38
CA LEU A 924 -25.87 -27.12 14.62
C LEU A 924 -26.30 -28.31 15.51
N ALA A 925 -25.85 -29.52 15.19
CA ALA A 925 -26.15 -30.70 15.98
C ALA A 925 -25.63 -30.60 17.42
N GLU A 926 -24.40 -30.08 17.59
CA GLU A 926 -23.81 -29.85 18.92
C GLU A 926 -24.59 -28.82 19.72
N ALA A 927 -24.98 -27.71 19.12
CA ALA A 927 -25.78 -26.68 19.75
C ALA A 927 -27.17 -27.16 20.14
N GLU A 928 -27.86 -27.94 19.29
CA GLU A 928 -29.17 -28.55 19.58
C GLU A 928 -29.09 -29.54 20.73
N GLN A 929 -28.07 -30.39 20.77
CA GLN A 929 -27.85 -31.35 21.84
C GLN A 929 -27.54 -30.66 23.16
N ALA A 930 -26.69 -29.67 23.17
CA ALA A 930 -26.38 -28.88 24.37
C ALA A 930 -27.62 -28.16 24.91
N ARG A 931 -28.40 -27.58 24.00
CA ARG A 931 -29.67 -26.93 24.37
C ARG A 931 -30.65 -27.90 25.04
N ALA A 932 -30.86 -29.09 24.47
CA ALA A 932 -31.78 -30.08 25.01
C ALA A 932 -31.40 -30.48 26.45
N LYS A 933 -30.11 -30.67 26.73
CA LYS A 933 -29.60 -31.00 28.05
C LYS A 933 -29.85 -29.87 29.07
N LEU A 934 -29.66 -28.63 28.68
CA LEU A 934 -29.87 -27.47 29.56
C LEU A 934 -31.34 -27.25 29.82
N VAL A 935 -32.22 -27.50 28.84
CA VAL A 935 -33.71 -27.44 29.03
C VAL A 935 -34.15 -28.49 30.03
N GLU A 936 -33.64 -29.71 29.95
CA GLU A 936 -33.93 -30.77 30.94
C GLU A 936 -33.46 -30.39 32.34
N GLN A 937 -32.26 -29.88 32.48
CA GLN A 937 -31.71 -29.41 33.73
C GLN A 937 -32.52 -28.27 34.35
N ARG A 938 -32.92 -27.30 33.50
CA ARG A 938 -33.78 -26.20 33.94
C ARG A 938 -35.13 -26.70 34.47
N ALA A 939 -35.77 -27.62 33.75
CA ALA A 939 -37.04 -28.21 34.21
C ALA A 939 -36.88 -28.92 35.55
N ARG A 940 -35.79 -29.64 35.75
CA ARG A 940 -35.46 -30.33 36.99
C ARG A 940 -35.26 -29.35 38.17
N ILE A 941 -34.54 -28.26 37.97
CA ILE A 941 -34.34 -27.22 39.00
C ILE A 941 -35.65 -26.49 39.26
N ALA A 942 -36.45 -26.18 38.25
CA ALA A 942 -37.72 -25.50 38.41
C ALA A 942 -38.74 -26.33 39.18
N SER A 943 -38.65 -27.66 39.12
CA SER A 943 -39.57 -28.57 39.80
C SER A 943 -39.27 -28.73 41.31
N LEU A 944 -38.19 -28.22 41.80
CA LEU A 944 -37.74 -28.23 43.19
C LEU A 944 -38.12 -26.96 43.92
#